data_b4e6ed98e1b0415bf47f8d599142ec45
#
_entry.id   b4e6ed98e1b0415bf47f8d599142ec45
#
_cell.length_a   1.000
_cell.length_b   1.000
_cell.length_c   1.000
_cell.angle_alpha   90.00
_cell.angle_beta   90.00
_cell.angle_gamma   90.00
#
_symmetry.space_group_name_H-M   'P 1'
#
loop_
_entity.id
_entity.type
_entity.pdbx_description
1 polymer ?
#
loop_
_entity_poly.entity_id
_entity_poly.type
_entity_poly.pdbx_seq_one_letter_code
_entity_poly.pdbx_strand_id
1 'polypeptide(L)'
;MNKVFSMAIATAIAISCCTPAEQSKEDRLLWLTSTEPDVEAEVVVDPTLEIHDDGFIIRDTPEGRYIIAKNDIGVLYGKYALDRIEKTGQASGNLEILEEPSYDHRILNHWDNLDNSIERGYAGGSIWQWGEPVPVEQIRKYAALNASIGINGSVLNNVNAAPEILRSDYLGRVAEIADIMRPYGIHVYLAVNFSSPAVLGGMETSDPLDTEVKQWWSEKVAEIYGLIPDFGGFLVKANSEGRPGPQDFGRTHADGANMLADALKPYDGIVMWRAFVYAPSSPDRANQACDEFVPLDGQFRDNVLIQIKNGPIDFQPREPFSPLFGRMSKTALMAEMQITQEYFGWSNHLVYLLPVFKECLDSDTYCEGAGSTVSAITTGKIYPEIYNTTAIAGVANIGRDENWCGHDFASSSWYGFGRMAWNLDITSEEIAKEWIQQTFTDDPAFTEPVLEMMMTSREAAVDYMMPLGFHHLFAWEHHYGPEPWCDVEGAREDWMPRYYHKADSCGVGFDRTRSGSGNVDQYHEPLASTYNDLSTCPEDLILWFHHVPWTHAMSSGRTLWEEICHRYDRGVKTVQEYQALWEEMKPYVDQARWEAVKAKLEIQESDARWWRDACVQYFGTFSAMPIPDDVAQPEMTIEEVKNKLAIFAAD
;
A
#
# COMPACT_ATOMS: atom_id res chain seq x y z
N MET A 1 54.58 -59.04 39.20
CA MET A 1 53.15 -58.91 39.46
C MET A 1 52.78 -57.44 39.25
N ASN A 2 52.63 -57.01 38.01
CA ASN A 2 52.30 -55.67 37.70
C ASN A 2 51.07 -55.67 36.77
N LYS A 3 49.99 -55.07 37.24
CA LYS A 3 48.78 -54.78 36.44
C LYS A 3 49.01 -53.49 35.69
N VAL A 4 48.98 -53.51 34.35
CA VAL A 4 48.99 -52.38 33.48
C VAL A 4 47.53 -51.96 33.29
N PHE A 5 47.18 -50.71 33.67
CA PHE A 5 45.92 -50.05 33.37
C PHE A 5 46.04 -49.34 32.02
N SER A 6 45.24 -49.78 31.08
CA SER A 6 45.09 -49.08 29.79
C SER A 6 44.03 -48.02 29.95
N MET A 7 44.44 -46.76 29.75
CA MET A 7 43.56 -45.58 29.81
C MET A 7 43.11 -45.23 28.37
N ALA A 8 41.87 -45.52 28.08
CA ALA A 8 41.24 -45.07 26.83
C ALA A 8 40.82 -43.58 26.95
N ILE A 9 41.42 -42.75 26.11
CA ILE A 9 41.06 -41.33 25.97
C ILE A 9 39.86 -41.30 25.03
N ALA A 10 38.67 -40.99 25.58
CA ALA A 10 37.49 -40.64 24.79
C ALA A 10 37.57 -39.16 24.48
N THR A 11 37.81 -38.85 23.20
CA THR A 11 37.72 -37.47 22.68
C THR A 11 36.23 -37.15 22.49
N ALA A 12 35.66 -36.36 23.40
CA ALA A 12 34.34 -35.79 23.23
C ALA A 12 34.43 -34.61 22.23
N ILE A 13 33.87 -34.81 21.05
CA ILE A 13 33.60 -33.71 20.12
C ILE A 13 32.39 -32.95 20.69
N ALA A 14 32.66 -31.80 21.28
CA ALA A 14 31.61 -30.86 21.63
C ALA A 14 31.06 -30.25 20.33
N ILE A 15 29.89 -30.71 19.89
CA ILE A 15 29.09 -30.01 18.91
C ILE A 15 28.52 -28.78 19.64
N SER A 16 29.12 -27.62 19.38
CA SER A 16 28.58 -26.35 19.81
C SER A 16 27.31 -26.09 18.98
N CYS A 17 26.14 -26.42 19.54
CA CYS A 17 24.88 -25.85 19.09
C CYS A 17 24.93 -24.35 19.43
N CYS A 18 25.22 -23.53 18.46
CA CYS A 18 24.89 -22.10 18.54
C CYS A 18 23.36 -21.99 18.52
N THR A 19 22.73 -21.91 19.69
CA THR A 19 21.39 -21.35 19.84
C THR A 19 21.49 -19.89 19.38
N PRO A 20 20.59 -19.41 18.51
CA PRO A 20 20.51 -17.98 18.21
C PRO A 20 20.40 -17.23 19.54
N ALA A 21 21.22 -16.20 19.72
CA ALA A 21 21.12 -15.33 20.87
C ALA A 21 19.68 -14.77 20.92
N GLU A 22 18.98 -14.96 22.04
CA GLU A 22 17.73 -14.27 22.33
C GLU A 22 18.00 -12.76 22.26
N GLN A 23 17.70 -12.13 21.13
CA GLN A 23 17.59 -10.68 21.05
C GLN A 23 16.51 -10.23 22.03
N SER A 24 16.83 -9.29 22.92
CA SER A 24 15.84 -8.78 23.85
C SER A 24 14.71 -8.08 23.07
N LYS A 25 13.47 -8.18 23.56
CA LYS A 25 12.30 -7.52 22.94
C LYS A 25 12.49 -6.03 22.66
N GLU A 26 13.32 -5.34 23.47
CA GLU A 26 13.57 -3.90 23.41
C GLU A 26 14.48 -3.47 22.24
N ASP A 27 15.25 -4.38 21.63
CA ASP A 27 16.25 -4.06 20.59
C ASP A 27 15.80 -4.37 19.16
N ARG A 28 14.52 -4.73 18.97
CA ARG A 28 14.03 -5.18 17.67
C ARG A 28 13.66 -4.02 16.76
N LEU A 29 14.28 -3.98 15.58
CA LEU A 29 14.07 -2.98 14.51
C LEU A 29 13.45 -3.61 13.25
N LEU A 30 12.45 -4.49 13.39
CA LEU A 30 11.82 -5.20 12.27
C LEU A 30 12.89 -5.94 11.41
N TRP A 31 13.19 -5.47 10.21
CA TRP A 31 14.23 -6.06 9.33
C TRP A 31 15.64 -5.51 9.55
N LEU A 32 15.82 -4.48 10.39
CA LEU A 32 17.15 -3.94 10.72
C LEU A 32 17.65 -4.48 12.07
N THR A 33 18.98 -4.54 12.21
CA THR A 33 19.65 -4.82 13.48
C THR A 33 20.14 -3.56 14.18
N SER A 34 20.29 -2.47 13.43
CA SER A 34 20.76 -1.16 13.94
C SER A 34 20.18 -0.03 13.08
N THR A 35 19.96 1.15 13.68
CA THR A 35 19.60 2.36 12.94
C THR A 35 20.74 2.90 12.08
N GLU A 36 21.98 2.53 12.39
CA GLU A 36 23.18 2.87 11.60
C GLU A 36 23.82 1.55 11.15
N PRO A 37 23.87 1.27 9.82
CA PRO A 37 24.47 0.04 9.33
C PRO A 37 25.98 0.05 9.56
N ASP A 38 26.48 -1.02 10.15
CA ASP A 38 27.92 -1.24 10.41
C ASP A 38 28.48 -2.15 9.30
N VAL A 39 29.01 -1.54 8.25
CA VAL A 39 29.56 -2.24 7.08
C VAL A 39 31.01 -1.87 6.84
N GLU A 40 31.83 -2.87 6.46
CA GLU A 40 33.23 -2.66 6.12
C GLU A 40 33.39 -2.16 4.67
N ALA A 41 33.37 -0.83 4.49
CA ALA A 41 33.62 -0.20 3.20
C ALA A 41 34.22 1.20 3.37
N GLU A 42 35.13 1.58 2.48
CA GLU A 42 35.60 2.97 2.38
C GLU A 42 34.54 3.81 1.65
N VAL A 43 34.34 5.03 2.14
CA VAL A 43 33.34 5.97 1.60
C VAL A 43 34.00 7.01 0.73
N VAL A 44 33.46 7.23 -0.47
CA VAL A 44 33.90 8.28 -1.40
C VAL A 44 32.70 9.13 -1.80
N VAL A 45 32.74 10.42 -1.48
CA VAL A 45 31.76 11.42 -1.95
C VAL A 45 32.33 12.14 -3.14
N ASP A 46 31.72 11.99 -4.31
CA ASP A 46 32.09 12.65 -5.56
C ASP A 46 30.88 13.36 -6.19
N PRO A 47 30.68 14.66 -5.96
CA PRO A 47 29.55 15.43 -6.51
C PRO A 47 29.52 15.50 -8.04
N THR A 48 30.59 15.04 -8.73
CA THR A 48 30.67 15.09 -10.19
C THR A 48 30.15 13.82 -10.88
N LEU A 49 29.74 12.80 -10.12
CA LEU A 49 29.16 11.58 -10.68
C LEU A 49 27.91 11.89 -11.51
N GLU A 50 27.79 11.23 -12.65
CA GLU A 50 26.60 11.30 -13.51
C GLU A 50 25.60 10.21 -13.14
N ILE A 51 25.08 10.25 -11.89
CA ILE A 51 24.04 9.36 -11.37
C ILE A 51 22.96 10.19 -10.66
N HIS A 52 21.84 9.57 -10.31
CA HIS A 52 20.80 10.21 -9.48
C HIS A 52 21.38 10.68 -8.14
N ASP A 53 20.83 11.74 -7.54
CA ASP A 53 21.34 12.30 -6.26
C ASP A 53 21.27 11.30 -5.10
N ASP A 54 20.26 10.43 -5.08
CA ASP A 54 20.11 9.32 -4.13
C ASP A 54 20.90 8.07 -4.55
N GLY A 55 21.47 8.03 -5.77
CA GLY A 55 22.18 6.87 -6.33
C GLY A 55 23.52 6.61 -5.65
N PHE A 56 23.98 5.37 -5.75
CA PHE A 56 25.27 4.94 -5.22
C PHE A 56 25.91 3.82 -6.06
N ILE A 57 27.23 3.67 -5.88
CA ILE A 57 28.02 2.58 -6.45
C ILE A 57 28.64 1.80 -5.29
N ILE A 58 28.51 0.46 -5.29
CA ILE A 58 29.31 -0.43 -4.43
C ILE A 58 30.31 -1.16 -5.31
N ARG A 59 31.59 -1.04 -5.01
CA ARG A 59 32.67 -1.59 -5.84
C ARG A 59 33.75 -2.23 -4.99
N ASP A 60 34.10 -3.49 -5.32
CA ASP A 60 35.27 -4.17 -4.79
C ASP A 60 36.49 -3.91 -5.69
N THR A 61 37.60 -3.57 -5.06
CA THR A 61 38.91 -3.38 -5.71
C THR A 61 39.96 -4.21 -4.99
N PRO A 62 41.18 -4.36 -5.53
CA PRO A 62 42.29 -5.01 -4.81
C PRO A 62 42.65 -4.34 -3.47
N GLU A 63 42.32 -3.05 -3.33
CA GLU A 63 42.62 -2.22 -2.14
C GLU A 63 41.53 -2.36 -1.07
N GLY A 64 40.29 -2.71 -1.46
CA GLY A 64 39.17 -2.85 -0.55
C GLY A 64 37.81 -2.62 -1.21
N ARG A 65 36.76 -2.61 -0.40
CA ARG A 65 35.38 -2.29 -0.82
C ARG A 65 35.11 -0.80 -0.67
N TYR A 66 34.42 -0.22 -1.63
CA TYR A 66 34.09 1.20 -1.67
C TYR A 66 32.58 1.39 -1.85
N ILE A 67 32.04 2.41 -1.16
CA ILE A 67 30.71 2.99 -1.42
C ILE A 67 30.96 4.40 -1.97
N ILE A 68 30.53 4.64 -3.20
CA ILE A 68 30.77 5.89 -3.93
C ILE A 68 29.42 6.52 -4.25
N ALA A 69 29.20 7.79 -3.88
CA ALA A 69 27.94 8.50 -4.13
C ALA A 69 28.19 10.00 -4.33
N LYS A 70 27.19 10.74 -4.81
CA LYS A 70 27.27 12.20 -5.00
C LYS A 70 27.26 12.98 -3.68
N ASN A 71 26.64 12.43 -2.64
CA ASN A 71 26.39 13.09 -1.35
C ASN A 71 26.26 12.06 -0.21
N ASP A 72 26.12 12.57 1.01
CA ASP A 72 26.03 11.74 2.22
C ASP A 72 24.77 10.85 2.26
N ILE A 73 23.67 11.27 1.62
CA ILE A 73 22.43 10.47 1.56
C ILE A 73 22.60 9.27 0.63
N GLY A 74 23.21 9.44 -0.55
CA GLY A 74 23.57 8.32 -1.42
C GLY A 74 24.54 7.34 -0.73
N VAL A 75 25.49 7.85 0.08
CA VAL A 75 26.35 6.99 0.92
C VAL A 75 25.53 6.20 1.94
N LEU A 76 24.55 6.83 2.60
CA LEU A 76 23.69 6.15 3.57
C LEU A 76 22.89 5.03 2.91
N TYR A 77 22.29 5.29 1.75
CA TYR A 77 21.58 4.27 0.98
C TYR A 77 22.51 3.13 0.54
N GLY A 78 23.73 3.45 0.11
CA GLY A 78 24.75 2.45 -0.23
C GLY A 78 25.16 1.58 0.96
N LYS A 79 25.25 2.14 2.17
CA LYS A 79 25.52 1.37 3.40
C LYS A 79 24.35 0.42 3.73
N TYR A 80 23.11 0.87 3.67
CA TYR A 80 21.95 -0.01 3.89
C TYR A 80 21.85 -1.10 2.82
N ALA A 81 22.16 -0.77 1.56
CA ALA A 81 22.20 -1.76 0.48
C ALA A 81 23.27 -2.83 0.73
N LEU A 82 24.47 -2.42 1.16
CA LEU A 82 25.54 -3.37 1.46
C LEU A 82 25.18 -4.27 2.66
N ASP A 83 24.64 -3.70 3.75
CA ASP A 83 24.15 -4.45 4.91
C ASP A 83 23.10 -5.51 4.50
N ARG A 84 22.15 -5.14 3.62
CA ARG A 84 21.16 -6.05 3.05
C ARG A 84 21.82 -7.16 2.23
N ILE A 85 22.75 -6.82 1.33
CA ILE A 85 23.46 -7.77 0.46
C ILE A 85 24.25 -8.78 1.30
N GLU A 86 24.88 -8.35 2.37
CA GLU A 86 25.63 -9.22 3.29
C GLU A 86 24.71 -10.16 4.07
N LYS A 87 23.58 -9.65 4.59
CA LYS A 87 22.59 -10.44 5.34
C LYS A 87 21.83 -11.46 4.48
N THR A 88 21.64 -11.16 3.20
CA THR A 88 20.93 -12.06 2.27
C THR A 88 21.85 -13.02 1.52
N GLY A 89 23.14 -13.04 1.87
CA GLY A 89 24.14 -13.93 1.25
C GLY A 89 24.47 -13.59 -0.21
N GLN A 90 24.07 -12.42 -0.70
CA GLN A 90 24.34 -11.97 -2.08
C GLN A 90 25.75 -11.37 -2.25
N ALA A 91 26.51 -11.26 -1.15
CA ALA A 91 27.87 -10.68 -1.14
C ALA A 91 28.97 -11.60 -1.68
N SER A 92 28.64 -12.71 -2.35
CA SER A 92 29.62 -13.67 -2.86
C SER A 92 30.30 -13.15 -4.15
N GLY A 93 31.61 -12.94 -4.10
CA GLY A 93 32.42 -12.49 -5.24
C GLY A 93 32.78 -11.00 -5.18
N ASN A 94 33.32 -10.48 -6.28
CA ASN A 94 33.59 -9.05 -6.42
C ASN A 94 32.30 -8.31 -6.74
N LEU A 95 31.91 -7.36 -5.90
CA LEU A 95 30.77 -6.50 -6.12
C LEU A 95 31.11 -5.38 -7.11
N GLU A 96 30.23 -5.14 -8.06
CA GLU A 96 30.21 -3.98 -8.96
C GLU A 96 28.73 -3.64 -9.17
N ILE A 97 28.17 -2.79 -8.32
CA ILE A 97 26.75 -2.47 -8.25
C ILE A 97 26.60 -0.97 -8.47
N LEU A 98 25.74 -0.58 -9.38
CA LEU A 98 25.18 0.77 -9.51
C LEU A 98 23.68 0.66 -9.21
N GLU A 99 23.20 1.38 -8.21
CA GLU A 99 21.77 1.52 -7.94
C GLU A 99 21.36 3.00 -8.02
N GLU A 100 20.23 3.22 -8.68
CA GLU A 100 19.55 4.51 -8.79
C GLU A 100 18.03 4.27 -8.59
N PRO A 101 17.32 5.19 -7.92
CA PRO A 101 15.89 5.00 -7.70
C PRO A 101 15.08 5.16 -8.98
N SER A 102 13.99 4.38 -9.10
CA SER A 102 13.04 4.48 -10.23
C SER A 102 12.15 5.72 -10.16
N TYR A 103 11.92 6.26 -8.96
CA TYR A 103 11.16 7.50 -8.72
C TYR A 103 11.99 8.48 -7.90
N ASP A 104 11.85 9.78 -8.18
CA ASP A 104 12.50 10.85 -7.40
C ASP A 104 11.92 10.93 -5.98
N HIS A 105 10.58 10.87 -5.86
CA HIS A 105 9.86 10.90 -4.58
C HIS A 105 9.19 9.56 -4.29
N ARG A 106 9.57 8.94 -3.18
CA ARG A 106 9.05 7.65 -2.68
C ARG A 106 8.46 7.91 -1.30
N ILE A 107 7.13 8.13 -1.28
CA ILE A 107 6.46 8.83 -0.19
C ILE A 107 5.54 7.87 0.58
N LEU A 108 5.57 7.94 1.91
CA LEU A 108 4.56 7.32 2.76
C LEU A 108 3.48 8.34 3.11
N ASN A 109 2.21 7.94 2.95
CA ASN A 109 1.07 8.72 3.36
C ASN A 109 0.53 8.14 4.68
N HIS A 110 0.63 8.90 5.77
CA HIS A 110 0.02 8.57 7.06
C HIS A 110 -1.37 9.22 7.16
N TRP A 111 -2.32 8.53 7.79
CA TRP A 111 -3.66 9.07 8.05
C TRP A 111 -3.84 9.35 9.55
N ASP A 112 -2.83 9.97 10.12
CA ASP A 112 -2.75 10.32 11.54
C ASP A 112 -3.53 11.61 11.82
N ASN A 113 -4.38 11.58 12.84
CA ASN A 113 -5.15 12.74 13.27
C ASN A 113 -4.42 13.48 14.42
N LEU A 114 -4.76 14.75 14.62
CA LEU A 114 -4.12 15.60 15.64
C LEU A 114 -4.50 15.22 17.09
N ASP A 115 -5.49 14.36 17.28
CA ASP A 115 -5.88 13.75 18.55
C ASP A 115 -5.15 12.42 18.84
N ASN A 116 -4.18 12.05 18.01
CA ASN A 116 -3.40 10.80 18.05
C ASN A 116 -4.16 9.53 17.63
N SER A 117 -5.39 9.62 17.16
CA SER A 117 -6.02 8.54 16.45
C SER A 117 -5.42 8.40 15.05
N ILE A 118 -5.56 7.21 14.45
CA ILE A 118 -5.14 6.93 13.08
C ILE A 118 -6.34 6.37 12.34
N GLU A 119 -6.77 7.04 11.28
CA GLU A 119 -7.80 6.49 10.40
C GLU A 119 -7.26 5.24 9.69
N ARG A 120 -7.95 4.10 9.85
CA ARG A 120 -7.48 2.80 9.35
C ARG A 120 -6.12 2.35 9.91
N GLY A 121 -5.74 2.83 11.10
CA GLY A 121 -4.56 2.38 11.83
C GLY A 121 -4.93 1.31 12.86
N TYR A 122 -4.30 0.14 12.80
CA TYR A 122 -4.67 -1.04 13.60
C TYR A 122 -3.57 -1.46 14.58
N ALA A 123 -2.53 -0.64 14.76
CA ALA A 123 -1.33 -0.94 15.55
C ALA A 123 -1.08 0.11 16.66
N GLY A 124 -2.13 0.56 17.32
CA GLY A 124 -2.06 1.58 18.37
C GLY A 124 -2.19 3.00 17.82
N GLY A 125 -1.92 4.00 18.66
CA GLY A 125 -2.05 5.41 18.30
C GLY A 125 -0.86 5.94 17.49
N SER A 126 -1.00 7.20 17.04
CA SER A 126 -0.01 7.92 16.23
C SER A 126 1.41 7.86 16.79
N ILE A 127 2.38 7.54 15.95
CA ILE A 127 3.80 7.59 16.31
C ILE A 127 4.30 9.03 16.52
N TRP A 128 3.60 10.00 15.94
CA TRP A 128 3.95 11.43 16.08
C TRP A 128 3.63 11.99 17.45
N GLN A 129 2.67 11.42 18.19
CA GLN A 129 2.22 11.80 19.52
C GLN A 129 1.94 13.30 19.61
N TRP A 130 1.01 13.80 18.76
CA TRP A 130 0.61 15.21 18.73
C TRP A 130 0.21 15.71 20.13
N GLY A 131 0.73 16.88 20.53
CA GLY A 131 0.46 17.45 21.86
C GLY A 131 1.40 17.00 22.99
N GLU A 132 2.22 15.96 22.76
CA GLU A 132 3.24 15.45 23.70
C GLU A 132 4.66 15.82 23.21
N PRO A 133 5.72 15.72 24.00
CA PRO A 133 7.09 15.87 23.48
C PRO A 133 7.37 14.91 22.32
N VAL A 134 8.17 15.36 21.35
CA VAL A 134 8.50 14.53 20.16
C VAL A 134 9.22 13.25 20.61
N PRO A 135 8.73 12.05 20.23
CA PRO A 135 9.35 10.78 20.60
C PRO A 135 10.58 10.50 19.71
N VAL A 136 11.69 11.20 20.01
CA VAL A 136 12.90 11.28 19.15
C VAL A 136 13.41 9.91 18.72
N GLU A 137 13.54 8.97 19.65
CA GLU A 137 14.06 7.62 19.33
C GLU A 137 13.13 6.82 18.43
N GLN A 138 11.82 6.93 18.63
CA GLN A 138 10.84 6.25 17.76
C GLN A 138 10.88 6.82 16.34
N ILE A 139 10.97 8.16 16.21
CA ILE A 139 11.06 8.80 14.89
C ILE A 139 12.39 8.49 14.23
N ARG A 140 13.49 8.40 14.99
CA ARG A 140 14.78 7.97 14.45
C ARG A 140 14.74 6.52 13.93
N LYS A 141 14.13 5.60 14.67
CA LYS A 141 13.92 4.22 14.23
C LYS A 141 13.06 4.17 12.95
N TYR A 142 11.97 4.94 12.92
CA TYR A 142 11.13 5.09 11.72
C TYR A 142 11.93 5.59 10.52
N ALA A 143 12.72 6.65 10.70
CA ALA A 143 13.54 7.22 9.63
C ALA A 143 14.59 6.24 9.10
N ALA A 144 15.28 5.53 9.99
CA ALA A 144 16.27 4.52 9.61
C ALA A 144 15.65 3.35 8.83
N LEU A 145 14.50 2.82 9.29
CA LEU A 145 13.79 1.76 8.59
C LEU A 145 13.36 2.19 7.18
N ASN A 146 12.83 3.41 7.05
CA ASN A 146 12.42 3.94 5.75
C ASN A 146 13.60 4.20 4.81
N ALA A 147 14.67 4.82 5.29
CA ALA A 147 15.88 5.03 4.50
C ALA A 147 16.50 3.71 4.02
N SER A 148 16.45 2.65 4.84
CA SER A 148 17.00 1.33 4.49
C SER A 148 16.33 0.67 3.29
N ILE A 149 15.12 1.07 2.97
CA ILE A 149 14.33 0.59 1.82
C ILE A 149 14.14 1.67 0.73
N GLY A 150 14.83 2.80 0.87
CA GLY A 150 14.84 3.86 -0.13
C GLY A 150 13.67 4.83 -0.09
N ILE A 151 12.84 4.84 0.95
CA ILE A 151 11.80 5.87 1.16
C ILE A 151 12.46 7.19 1.53
N ASN A 152 12.04 8.28 0.86
CA ASN A 152 12.59 9.63 1.06
C ASN A 152 11.54 10.70 1.33
N GLY A 153 10.28 10.31 1.57
CA GLY A 153 9.22 11.26 1.89
C GLY A 153 8.17 10.70 2.85
N SER A 154 7.58 11.57 3.67
CA SER A 154 6.50 11.21 4.60
C SER A 154 5.49 12.34 4.74
N VAL A 155 4.22 12.07 4.42
CA VAL A 155 3.08 12.92 4.77
C VAL A 155 2.65 12.56 6.18
N LEU A 156 2.73 13.51 7.12
CA LEU A 156 2.60 13.21 8.54
C LEU A 156 1.15 13.10 9.05
N ASN A 157 0.19 13.65 8.31
CA ASN A 157 -1.19 13.75 8.77
C ASN A 157 -2.21 13.26 7.76
N ASN A 158 -3.40 12.98 8.28
CA ASN A 158 -4.52 12.41 7.54
C ASN A 158 -4.88 13.23 6.29
N VAL A 159 -5.17 12.54 5.19
CA VAL A 159 -5.73 13.15 3.96
C VAL A 159 -7.05 13.89 4.20
N ASN A 160 -7.82 13.50 5.22
CA ASN A 160 -8.96 14.23 5.76
C ASN A 160 -8.51 15.39 6.69
N ALA A 161 -7.53 16.16 6.25
CA ALA A 161 -6.74 17.08 7.04
C ALA A 161 -7.58 18.04 7.90
N ALA A 162 -7.20 18.17 9.17
CA ALA A 162 -7.65 19.25 10.03
C ALA A 162 -6.88 20.53 9.66
N PRO A 163 -7.55 21.67 9.44
CA PRO A 163 -6.87 22.95 9.13
C PRO A 163 -5.80 23.32 10.17
N GLU A 164 -6.00 22.94 11.41
CA GLU A 164 -5.15 23.24 12.58
C GLU A 164 -3.71 22.77 12.42
N ILE A 165 -3.42 21.78 11.55
CA ILE A 165 -2.04 21.35 11.27
C ILE A 165 -1.16 22.51 10.78
N LEU A 166 -1.76 23.55 10.18
CA LEU A 166 -1.06 24.74 9.68
C LEU A 166 -0.90 25.86 10.74
N ARG A 167 -1.28 25.64 12.00
CA ARG A 167 -1.00 26.57 13.09
C ARG A 167 0.48 26.53 13.44
N SER A 168 1.02 27.67 13.89
CA SER A 168 2.46 27.79 14.20
C SER A 168 2.93 26.83 15.29
N ASP A 169 2.07 26.45 16.25
CA ASP A 169 2.40 25.45 17.29
C ASP A 169 2.58 24.03 16.69
N TYR A 170 1.70 23.61 15.78
CA TYR A 170 1.86 22.35 15.06
C TYR A 170 3.02 22.41 14.06
N LEU A 171 3.19 23.50 13.31
CA LEU A 171 4.31 23.68 12.39
C LEU A 171 5.67 23.61 13.09
N GLY A 172 5.77 24.18 14.31
CA GLY A 172 6.99 24.03 15.14
C GLY A 172 7.29 22.56 15.44
N ARG A 173 6.26 21.76 15.75
CA ARG A 173 6.43 20.34 15.98
C ARG A 173 6.78 19.55 14.72
N VAL A 174 6.15 19.89 13.59
CA VAL A 174 6.52 19.31 12.29
C VAL A 174 7.98 19.58 11.97
N ALA A 175 8.49 20.79 12.31
CA ALA A 175 9.90 21.13 12.11
C ALA A 175 10.84 20.28 12.99
N GLU A 176 10.48 20.02 14.26
CA GLU A 176 11.26 19.11 15.12
C GLU A 176 11.31 17.69 14.53
N ILE A 177 10.20 17.19 13.99
CA ILE A 177 10.15 15.88 13.32
C ILE A 177 11.02 15.90 12.05
N ALA A 178 10.92 16.95 11.22
CA ALA A 178 11.71 17.12 10.01
C ALA A 178 13.22 17.11 10.31
N ASP A 179 13.66 17.78 11.38
CA ASP A 179 15.06 17.81 11.79
C ASP A 179 15.61 16.42 12.17
N ILE A 180 14.77 15.55 12.74
CA ILE A 180 15.14 14.16 13.04
C ILE A 180 15.22 13.31 11.77
N MET A 181 14.36 13.54 10.79
CA MET A 181 14.26 12.75 9.55
C MET A 181 15.28 13.16 8.50
N ARG A 182 15.67 14.43 8.47
CA ARG A 182 16.58 15.01 7.45
C ARG A 182 17.91 14.26 7.30
N PRO A 183 18.61 13.83 8.37
CA PRO A 183 19.85 13.06 8.25
C PRO A 183 19.67 11.71 7.53
N TYR A 184 18.44 11.23 7.41
CA TYR A 184 18.08 10.00 6.69
C TYR A 184 17.57 10.26 5.26
N GLY A 185 17.61 11.50 4.78
CA GLY A 185 17.15 11.89 3.46
C GLY A 185 15.62 11.90 3.31
N ILE A 186 14.87 11.96 4.42
CA ILE A 186 13.40 11.92 4.38
C ILE A 186 12.85 13.33 4.52
N HIS A 187 12.16 13.78 3.48
CA HIS A 187 11.42 15.04 3.46
C HIS A 187 10.03 14.90 4.07
N VAL A 188 9.60 15.94 4.78
CA VAL A 188 8.28 16.00 5.37
C VAL A 188 7.31 16.70 4.41
N TYR A 189 6.11 16.13 4.29
CA TYR A 189 4.97 16.66 3.57
C TYR A 189 3.79 16.81 4.52
N LEU A 190 2.79 17.63 4.15
CA LEU A 190 1.55 17.76 4.92
C LEU A 190 0.33 17.59 4.00
N ALA A 191 -0.68 16.88 4.49
CA ALA A 191 -2.00 16.96 3.92
C ALA A 191 -2.68 18.26 4.39
N VAL A 192 -3.30 18.99 3.47
CA VAL A 192 -3.93 20.28 3.78
C VAL A 192 -5.42 20.28 3.48
N ASN A 193 -6.17 20.99 4.33
CA ASN A 193 -7.59 21.22 4.13
C ASN A 193 -7.80 22.45 3.23
N PHE A 194 -8.59 22.29 2.19
CA PHE A 194 -8.83 23.36 1.21
C PHE A 194 -9.47 24.62 1.81
N SER A 195 -10.24 24.47 2.91
CA SER A 195 -10.86 25.60 3.62
C SER A 195 -9.95 26.30 4.64
N SER A 196 -8.66 25.94 4.73
CA SER A 196 -7.74 26.54 5.71
C SER A 196 -7.71 28.08 5.70
N PRO A 197 -7.77 28.80 4.56
CA PRO A 197 -7.85 30.25 4.55
C PRO A 197 -9.07 30.79 5.31
N ALA A 198 -10.24 30.18 5.13
CA ALA A 198 -11.45 30.59 5.86
C ALA A 198 -11.35 30.28 7.35
N VAL A 199 -10.87 29.07 7.71
CA VAL A 199 -10.85 28.60 9.12
C VAL A 199 -9.75 29.28 9.94
N LEU A 200 -8.54 29.38 9.41
CA LEU A 200 -7.37 29.93 10.12
C LEU A 200 -7.11 31.40 9.78
N GLY A 201 -7.38 31.82 8.55
CA GLY A 201 -7.20 33.19 8.09
C GLY A 201 -8.38 34.11 8.39
N GLY A 202 -9.53 33.56 8.82
CA GLY A 202 -10.76 34.33 9.06
C GLY A 202 -11.35 34.95 7.79
N MET A 203 -11.04 34.39 6.63
CA MET A 203 -11.52 34.87 5.32
C MET A 203 -12.97 34.43 5.08
N GLU A 204 -13.71 35.22 4.31
CA GLU A 204 -15.10 34.88 3.96
C GLU A 204 -15.19 33.77 2.89
N THR A 205 -14.10 33.48 2.21
CA THR A 205 -14.02 32.52 1.10
C THR A 205 -12.72 31.73 1.13
N SER A 206 -12.71 30.57 0.45
CA SER A 206 -11.51 29.83 0.06
C SER A 206 -11.46 29.62 -1.46
N ASP A 207 -12.12 30.50 -2.25
CA ASP A 207 -12.10 30.45 -3.72
C ASP A 207 -10.64 30.53 -4.21
N PRO A 208 -10.12 29.52 -4.95
CA PRO A 208 -8.72 29.50 -5.39
C PRO A 208 -8.35 30.61 -6.38
N LEU A 209 -9.31 31.30 -6.95
CA LEU A 209 -9.06 32.47 -7.83
C LEU A 209 -9.08 33.80 -7.10
N ASP A 210 -9.51 33.81 -5.83
CA ASP A 210 -9.47 35.03 -5.02
C ASP A 210 -8.01 35.43 -4.70
N THR A 211 -7.72 36.73 -4.81
CA THR A 211 -6.35 37.25 -4.66
C THR A 211 -5.88 37.18 -3.21
N GLU A 212 -6.77 37.42 -2.23
CA GLU A 212 -6.41 37.36 -0.80
C GLU A 212 -6.18 35.93 -0.36
N VAL A 213 -6.98 34.98 -0.89
CA VAL A 213 -6.78 33.53 -0.65
C VAL A 213 -5.42 33.08 -1.19
N LYS A 214 -5.05 33.48 -2.42
CA LYS A 214 -3.72 33.17 -2.99
C LYS A 214 -2.58 33.77 -2.16
N GLN A 215 -2.75 35.01 -1.69
CA GLN A 215 -1.76 35.66 -0.85
C GLN A 215 -1.60 34.92 0.49
N TRP A 216 -2.70 34.52 1.12
CA TRP A 216 -2.66 33.75 2.37
C TRP A 216 -1.88 32.44 2.22
N TRP A 217 -2.10 31.69 1.13
CA TRP A 217 -1.35 30.47 0.87
C TRP A 217 0.13 30.75 0.62
N SER A 218 0.47 31.80 -0.11
CA SER A 218 1.86 32.20 -0.36
C SER A 218 2.57 32.57 0.95
N GLU A 219 1.92 33.29 1.85
CA GLU A 219 2.45 33.65 3.17
C GLU A 219 2.60 32.41 4.07
N LYS A 220 1.62 31.50 4.06
CA LYS A 220 1.66 30.26 4.84
C LYS A 220 2.78 29.33 4.34
N VAL A 221 2.97 29.18 3.05
CA VAL A 221 4.08 28.42 2.46
C VAL A 221 5.43 29.05 2.85
N ALA A 222 5.56 30.36 2.79
CA ALA A 222 6.78 31.04 3.24
C ALA A 222 7.07 30.82 4.74
N GLU A 223 6.04 30.80 5.60
CA GLU A 223 6.17 30.44 7.02
C GLU A 223 6.70 28.99 7.18
N ILE A 224 6.14 28.03 6.43
CA ILE A 224 6.57 26.63 6.49
C ILE A 224 8.03 26.48 6.08
N TYR A 225 8.43 27.03 4.92
CA TYR A 225 9.83 26.94 4.47
C TYR A 225 10.81 27.75 5.33
N GLY A 226 10.33 28.75 6.05
CA GLY A 226 11.10 29.45 7.08
C GLY A 226 11.44 28.55 8.28
N LEU A 227 10.63 27.54 8.57
CA LEU A 227 10.83 26.55 9.64
C LEU A 227 11.48 25.26 9.11
N ILE A 228 11.11 24.80 7.93
CA ILE A 228 11.51 23.54 7.31
C ILE A 228 12.02 23.82 5.89
N PRO A 229 13.30 24.15 5.73
CA PRO A 229 13.85 24.58 4.42
C PRO A 229 13.74 23.54 3.31
N ASP A 230 13.64 22.25 3.66
CA ASP A 230 13.54 21.10 2.79
C ASP A 230 12.14 20.47 2.79
N PHE A 231 11.10 21.26 3.12
CA PHE A 231 9.72 20.81 3.08
C PHE A 231 9.32 20.35 1.66
N GLY A 232 8.75 19.14 1.52
CA GLY A 232 8.51 18.54 0.22
C GLY A 232 7.27 19.05 -0.51
N GLY A 233 6.22 19.45 0.20
CA GLY A 233 4.98 19.93 -0.42
C GLY A 233 3.70 19.45 0.22
N PHE A 234 2.58 19.55 -0.52
CA PHE A 234 1.25 19.27 -0.02
C PHE A 234 0.59 18.06 -0.67
N LEU A 235 -0.14 17.28 0.14
CA LEU A 235 -1.13 16.30 -0.29
C LEU A 235 -2.53 16.89 -0.13
N VAL A 236 -3.39 16.74 -1.14
CA VAL A 236 -4.74 17.30 -1.14
C VAL A 236 -5.79 16.27 -1.51
N LYS A 237 -6.81 16.12 -0.65
CA LYS A 237 -8.08 15.47 -0.93
C LYS A 237 -9.17 16.55 -0.96
N ALA A 238 -9.75 16.82 -2.12
CA ALA A 238 -10.72 17.90 -2.33
C ALA A 238 -12.04 17.37 -2.90
N ASN A 239 -13.15 17.99 -2.52
CA ASN A 239 -14.51 17.66 -2.98
C ASN A 239 -14.87 16.17 -2.86
N SER A 240 -14.46 15.54 -1.75
CA SER A 240 -14.69 14.12 -1.49
C SER A 240 -15.07 13.91 -0.04
N GLU A 241 -16.07 13.05 0.22
CA GLU A 241 -16.54 12.67 1.57
C GLU A 241 -16.80 13.88 2.49
N GLY A 242 -17.46 14.90 1.95
CA GLY A 242 -17.77 16.14 2.68
C GLY A 242 -16.58 17.06 2.93
N ARG A 243 -15.40 16.76 2.37
CA ARG A 243 -14.25 17.68 2.43
C ARG A 243 -14.39 18.79 1.42
N PRO A 244 -14.08 20.05 1.81
CA PRO A 244 -14.21 21.19 0.90
C PRO A 244 -13.19 21.12 -0.23
N GLY A 245 -13.56 21.76 -1.35
CA GLY A 245 -12.68 21.83 -2.51
C GLY A 245 -13.06 22.97 -3.47
N PRO A 246 -12.37 23.08 -4.60
CA PRO A 246 -12.60 24.17 -5.55
C PRO A 246 -14.01 24.15 -6.16
N GLN A 247 -14.65 22.98 -6.29
CA GLN A 247 -15.98 22.85 -6.87
C GLN A 247 -17.06 23.56 -6.02
N ASP A 248 -16.85 23.73 -4.71
CA ASP A 248 -17.75 24.49 -3.82
C ASP A 248 -17.83 25.97 -4.22
N PHE A 249 -16.86 26.46 -4.96
CA PHE A 249 -16.76 27.82 -5.48
C PHE A 249 -17.01 27.90 -7.00
N GLY A 250 -17.47 26.79 -7.63
CA GLY A 250 -17.66 26.71 -9.09
C GLY A 250 -16.33 26.73 -9.86
N ARG A 251 -15.25 26.25 -9.26
CA ARG A 251 -13.90 26.13 -9.84
C ARG A 251 -13.55 24.68 -10.13
N THR A 252 -12.54 24.47 -10.95
CA THR A 252 -12.04 23.14 -11.32
C THR A 252 -10.99 22.64 -10.31
N HIS A 253 -10.71 21.32 -10.33
CA HIS A 253 -9.58 20.76 -9.59
C HIS A 253 -8.25 21.40 -10.01
N ALA A 254 -8.09 21.75 -11.29
CA ALA A 254 -6.89 22.45 -11.78
C ALA A 254 -6.75 23.85 -11.17
N ASP A 255 -7.84 24.61 -11.01
CA ASP A 255 -7.79 25.91 -10.34
C ASP A 255 -7.29 25.79 -8.89
N GLY A 256 -7.81 24.79 -8.16
CA GLY A 256 -7.42 24.53 -6.78
C GLY A 256 -5.97 24.06 -6.64
N ALA A 257 -5.57 23.09 -7.45
CA ALA A 257 -4.22 22.55 -7.45
C ALA A 257 -3.17 23.61 -7.83
N ASN A 258 -3.48 24.39 -8.87
CA ASN A 258 -2.57 25.43 -9.38
C ASN A 258 -2.35 26.57 -8.38
N MET A 259 -3.36 26.92 -7.58
CA MET A 259 -3.19 27.91 -6.50
C MET A 259 -2.11 27.47 -5.51
N LEU A 260 -2.15 26.22 -5.05
CA LEU A 260 -1.16 25.68 -4.12
C LEU A 260 0.20 25.49 -4.80
N ALA A 261 0.19 25.02 -6.05
CA ALA A 261 1.40 24.82 -6.84
C ALA A 261 2.17 26.14 -7.08
N ASP A 262 1.45 27.22 -7.41
CA ASP A 262 2.03 28.56 -7.58
C ASP A 262 2.64 29.08 -6.27
N ALA A 263 2.06 28.76 -5.11
CA ALA A 263 2.63 29.12 -3.79
C ALA A 263 3.90 28.33 -3.45
N LEU A 264 3.97 27.04 -3.82
CA LEU A 264 5.11 26.14 -3.55
C LEU A 264 6.27 26.32 -4.55
N LYS A 265 5.98 26.77 -5.78
CA LYS A 265 6.97 26.86 -6.88
C LYS A 265 8.26 27.61 -6.55
N PRO A 266 8.28 28.70 -5.76
CA PRO A 266 9.52 29.39 -5.39
C PRO A 266 10.49 28.54 -4.55
N TYR A 267 10.03 27.42 -4.02
CA TYR A 267 10.76 26.52 -3.12
C TYR A 267 10.92 25.10 -3.68
N ASP A 268 10.57 24.87 -4.94
CA ASP A 268 10.59 23.57 -5.61
C ASP A 268 9.67 22.50 -4.97
N GLY A 269 8.67 22.94 -4.19
CA GLY A 269 7.70 22.03 -3.56
C GLY A 269 6.64 21.53 -4.54
N ILE A 270 6.14 20.31 -4.30
CA ILE A 270 5.15 19.64 -5.15
C ILE A 270 3.75 19.63 -4.53
N VAL A 271 2.74 19.51 -5.38
CA VAL A 271 1.35 19.23 -5.00
C VAL A 271 0.99 17.83 -5.46
N MET A 272 0.66 16.95 -4.52
CA MET A 272 0.05 15.64 -4.77
C MET A 272 -1.47 15.81 -4.69
N TRP A 273 -2.14 15.89 -5.84
CA TRP A 273 -3.58 16.10 -5.91
C TRP A 273 -4.28 14.78 -6.16
N ARG A 274 -5.03 14.27 -5.16
CA ARG A 274 -5.69 12.97 -5.28
C ARG A 274 -6.85 13.01 -6.26
N ALA A 275 -6.83 12.10 -7.24
CA ALA A 275 -7.94 11.85 -8.15
C ALA A 275 -8.96 10.89 -7.52
N PHE A 276 -9.38 11.20 -6.30
CA PHE A 276 -10.36 10.43 -5.56
C PHE A 276 -11.52 11.33 -5.18
N VAL A 277 -12.62 11.20 -5.90
CA VAL A 277 -13.80 12.02 -5.75
C VAL A 277 -14.96 11.14 -5.31
N TYR A 278 -15.53 11.46 -4.15
CA TYR A 278 -16.67 10.76 -3.56
C TYR A 278 -17.96 11.59 -3.63
N ALA A 279 -18.09 12.43 -4.65
CA ALA A 279 -19.30 13.18 -4.94
C ALA A 279 -19.76 12.80 -6.35
N PRO A 280 -20.38 11.62 -6.60
CA PRO A 280 -20.56 11.10 -7.94
C PRO A 280 -21.49 11.99 -8.75
N SER A 281 -20.96 12.43 -9.88
CA SER A 281 -21.73 12.94 -11.00
C SER A 281 -21.99 11.86 -12.07
N SER A 282 -21.26 10.75 -11.99
CA SER A 282 -21.36 9.61 -12.90
C SER A 282 -22.33 8.53 -12.38
N PRO A 283 -23.08 7.87 -13.26
CA PRO A 283 -23.95 6.72 -12.90
C PRO A 283 -23.18 5.51 -12.38
N ASP A 284 -21.91 5.35 -12.77
CA ASP A 284 -20.99 4.35 -12.26
C ASP A 284 -19.79 5.03 -11.59
N ARG A 285 -19.57 4.70 -10.32
CA ARG A 285 -18.46 5.22 -9.54
C ARG A 285 -17.10 4.91 -10.18
N ALA A 286 -16.98 3.79 -10.90
CA ALA A 286 -15.75 3.42 -11.59
C ALA A 286 -15.37 4.41 -12.71
N ASN A 287 -16.33 5.16 -13.27
CA ASN A 287 -16.08 6.14 -14.32
C ASN A 287 -15.59 7.49 -13.79
N GLN A 288 -15.83 7.79 -12.53
CA GLN A 288 -15.79 9.16 -12.02
C GLN A 288 -14.42 9.82 -12.13
N ALA A 289 -13.33 9.13 -11.81
CA ALA A 289 -12.00 9.72 -11.87
C ALA A 289 -11.65 10.17 -13.30
N CYS A 290 -11.97 9.38 -14.31
CA CYS A 290 -11.79 9.78 -15.70
C CYS A 290 -12.72 10.92 -16.11
N ASP A 291 -14.00 10.84 -15.74
CA ASP A 291 -15.00 11.87 -16.10
C ASP A 291 -14.61 13.26 -15.55
N GLU A 292 -13.98 13.33 -14.37
CA GLU A 292 -13.59 14.59 -13.74
C GLU A 292 -12.19 15.07 -14.14
N PHE A 293 -11.22 14.19 -14.30
CA PHE A 293 -9.83 14.59 -14.50
C PHE A 293 -9.38 14.64 -15.97
N VAL A 294 -9.89 13.77 -16.84
CA VAL A 294 -9.50 13.78 -18.27
C VAL A 294 -9.82 15.12 -18.96
N PRO A 295 -10.96 15.79 -18.70
CA PRO A 295 -11.22 17.12 -19.28
C PRO A 295 -10.24 18.21 -18.83
N LEU A 296 -9.51 17.99 -17.74
CA LEU A 296 -8.54 18.93 -17.16
C LEU A 296 -7.10 18.64 -17.59
N ASP A 297 -6.86 17.62 -18.41
CA ASP A 297 -5.52 17.22 -18.85
C ASP A 297 -4.77 18.38 -19.53
N GLY A 298 -3.56 18.67 -19.05
CA GLY A 298 -2.74 19.81 -19.52
C GLY A 298 -3.10 21.16 -18.91
N GLN A 299 -4.03 21.23 -17.93
CA GLN A 299 -4.38 22.47 -17.24
C GLN A 299 -3.65 22.61 -15.88
N PHE A 300 -3.00 21.56 -15.40
CA PHE A 300 -2.25 21.58 -14.14
C PHE A 300 -0.84 22.16 -14.34
N ARG A 301 -0.27 22.74 -13.26
CA ARG A 301 1.13 23.20 -13.24
C ARG A 301 2.10 22.03 -13.28
N ASP A 302 3.33 22.32 -13.66
CA ASP A 302 4.44 21.38 -13.81
C ASP A 302 4.98 20.77 -12.50
N ASN A 303 4.58 21.33 -11.34
CA ASN A 303 4.84 20.79 -10.00
C ASN A 303 3.59 20.16 -9.35
N VAL A 304 2.54 19.89 -10.13
CA VAL A 304 1.37 19.11 -9.69
C VAL A 304 1.47 17.69 -10.24
N LEU A 305 1.37 16.70 -9.34
CA LEU A 305 1.22 15.30 -9.70
C LEU A 305 -0.19 14.83 -9.31
N ILE A 306 -0.92 14.26 -10.27
CA ILE A 306 -2.22 13.65 -9.98
C ILE A 306 -2.00 12.28 -9.36
N GLN A 307 -2.40 12.14 -8.09
CA GLN A 307 -2.23 10.93 -7.31
C GLN A 307 -3.43 10.00 -7.51
N ILE A 308 -3.19 8.82 -8.09
CA ILE A 308 -4.21 7.89 -8.56
C ILE A 308 -4.06 6.57 -7.80
N LYS A 309 -5.15 6.07 -7.21
CA LYS A 309 -5.20 4.73 -6.61
C LYS A 309 -4.95 3.64 -7.65
N ASN A 310 -4.45 2.49 -7.20
CA ASN A 310 -4.21 1.34 -8.08
C ASN A 310 -5.46 0.91 -8.86
N GLY A 311 -6.64 0.91 -8.23
CA GLY A 311 -7.93 0.62 -8.88
C GLY A 311 -8.80 1.86 -9.10
N PRO A 312 -9.86 1.76 -9.91
CA PRO A 312 -10.72 2.91 -10.25
C PRO A 312 -11.65 3.34 -9.11
N ILE A 313 -11.89 2.49 -8.10
CA ILE A 313 -12.78 2.80 -6.99
C ILE A 313 -12.03 2.93 -5.67
N ASP A 314 -11.37 1.86 -5.22
CA ASP A 314 -10.65 1.87 -3.95
C ASP A 314 -9.55 0.78 -3.92
N PHE A 315 -8.92 0.55 -2.76
CA PHE A 315 -7.86 -0.45 -2.57
C PHE A 315 -8.42 -1.85 -2.26
N GLN A 316 -9.39 -2.29 -3.05
CA GLN A 316 -10.08 -3.57 -2.84
C GLN A 316 -9.18 -4.79 -3.15
N PRO A 317 -9.48 -5.99 -2.66
CA PRO A 317 -8.68 -7.19 -2.89
C PRO A 317 -8.37 -7.48 -4.36
N ARG A 318 -9.33 -7.19 -5.26
CA ARG A 318 -9.10 -7.21 -6.70
C ARG A 318 -9.93 -6.14 -7.42
N GLU A 319 -9.23 -5.28 -8.12
CA GLU A 319 -9.77 -4.33 -9.10
C GLU A 319 -8.91 -4.38 -10.35
N PRO A 320 -9.42 -4.03 -11.53
CA PRO A 320 -8.54 -3.72 -12.65
C PRO A 320 -7.74 -2.46 -12.30
N PHE A 321 -6.61 -2.21 -12.97
CA PHE A 321 -5.89 -0.95 -12.78
C PHE A 321 -6.78 0.26 -13.17
N SER A 322 -6.56 1.41 -12.55
CA SER A 322 -7.31 2.63 -12.87
C SER A 322 -7.06 3.07 -14.32
N PRO A 323 -8.11 3.19 -15.16
CA PRO A 323 -7.94 3.61 -16.56
C PRO A 323 -7.38 5.04 -16.68
N LEU A 324 -7.47 5.86 -15.64
CA LEU A 324 -6.97 7.23 -15.64
C LEU A 324 -5.46 7.30 -15.94
N PHE A 325 -4.67 6.28 -15.57
CA PHE A 325 -3.25 6.22 -15.91
C PHE A 325 -2.97 6.31 -17.42
N GLY A 326 -3.82 5.73 -18.25
CA GLY A 326 -3.68 5.78 -19.71
C GLY A 326 -4.42 6.95 -20.39
N ARG A 327 -5.12 7.82 -19.64
CA ARG A 327 -6.04 8.81 -20.21
C ARG A 327 -5.56 10.25 -20.09
N MET A 328 -4.47 10.51 -19.38
CA MET A 328 -3.87 11.84 -19.22
C MET A 328 -2.43 11.83 -19.76
N SER A 329 -2.21 12.56 -20.84
CA SER A 329 -0.91 12.57 -21.57
C SER A 329 -0.17 13.92 -21.47
N LYS A 330 -0.74 14.89 -20.73
CA LYS A 330 -0.20 16.25 -20.60
C LYS A 330 -0.06 16.72 -19.15
N THR A 331 -0.30 15.83 -18.21
CA THR A 331 -0.24 16.10 -16.77
C THR A 331 0.52 14.97 -16.08
N ALA A 332 1.46 15.28 -15.21
CA ALA A 332 2.23 14.29 -14.48
C ALA A 332 1.32 13.48 -13.52
N LEU A 333 1.47 12.17 -13.55
CA LEU A 333 0.70 11.21 -12.74
C LEU A 333 1.63 10.50 -11.75
N MET A 334 1.07 10.11 -10.60
CA MET A 334 1.74 9.23 -9.64
C MET A 334 0.78 8.16 -9.14
N ALA A 335 1.30 6.97 -8.84
CA ALA A 335 0.51 5.89 -8.29
C ALA A 335 0.40 6.00 -6.76
N GLU A 336 -0.79 5.68 -6.23
CA GLU A 336 -1.05 5.52 -4.80
C GLU A 336 -1.38 4.06 -4.50
N MET A 337 -0.56 3.41 -3.67
CA MET A 337 -0.77 2.05 -3.18
C MET A 337 -1.23 2.09 -1.72
N GLN A 338 -1.99 1.11 -1.27
CA GLN A 338 -2.32 1.00 0.15
C GLN A 338 -1.54 -0.14 0.79
N ILE A 339 -0.59 0.20 1.66
CA ILE A 339 0.19 -0.75 2.45
C ILE A 339 -0.64 -1.20 3.67
N THR A 340 -1.46 -0.30 4.20
CA THR A 340 -2.44 -0.59 5.25
C THR A 340 -3.51 -1.55 4.72
N GLN A 341 -3.75 -2.64 5.45
CA GLN A 341 -4.65 -3.72 5.05
C GLN A 341 -6.13 -3.42 5.36
N GLU A 342 -6.64 -2.25 4.97
CA GLU A 342 -8.03 -1.84 5.24
C GLU A 342 -9.04 -2.86 4.71
N TYR A 343 -8.80 -3.38 3.51
CA TYR A 343 -9.67 -4.32 2.80
C TYR A 343 -9.17 -5.78 2.85
N PHE A 344 -8.15 -6.06 3.68
CA PHE A 344 -7.50 -7.37 3.77
C PHE A 344 -7.46 -7.90 5.20
N GLY A 345 -8.55 -7.69 5.97
CA GLY A 345 -8.66 -8.18 7.34
C GLY A 345 -7.80 -7.43 8.35
N TRP A 346 -7.49 -6.16 8.08
CA TRP A 346 -6.74 -5.25 8.94
C TRP A 346 -5.39 -5.86 9.35
N SER A 347 -5.01 -5.72 10.63
CA SER A 347 -3.82 -6.36 11.18
C SER A 347 -4.03 -7.82 11.61
N ASN A 348 -5.15 -8.46 11.23
CA ASN A 348 -5.47 -9.82 11.65
C ASN A 348 -5.11 -10.88 10.61
N HIS A 349 -5.08 -10.52 9.32
CA HIS A 349 -4.81 -11.47 8.25
C HIS A 349 -3.38 -11.35 7.75
N LEU A 350 -2.77 -12.49 7.45
CA LEU A 350 -1.51 -12.55 6.71
C LEU A 350 -1.80 -12.36 5.23
N VAL A 351 -1.44 -11.18 4.71
CA VAL A 351 -1.56 -10.87 3.28
C VAL A 351 -0.34 -10.07 2.83
N TYR A 352 0.43 -10.61 1.89
CA TYR A 352 1.53 -9.92 1.25
C TYR A 352 1.02 -9.13 0.05
N LEU A 353 1.11 -7.80 0.11
CA LEU A 353 0.44 -6.91 -0.86
C LEU A 353 1.27 -6.58 -2.10
N LEU A 354 2.55 -6.91 -2.12
CA LEU A 354 3.40 -6.53 -3.25
C LEU A 354 2.94 -7.10 -4.61
N PRO A 355 2.38 -8.32 -4.69
CA PRO A 355 1.73 -8.79 -5.92
C PRO A 355 0.63 -7.86 -6.44
N VAL A 356 -0.16 -7.22 -5.56
CA VAL A 356 -1.19 -6.23 -5.95
C VAL A 356 -0.55 -4.98 -6.55
N PHE A 357 0.55 -4.49 -5.93
CA PHE A 357 1.24 -3.29 -6.39
C PHE A 357 1.90 -3.52 -7.75
N LYS A 358 2.58 -4.65 -7.91
CA LYS A 358 3.20 -5.05 -9.17
C LYS A 358 2.16 -5.29 -10.26
N GLU A 359 1.04 -5.98 -9.96
CA GLU A 359 -0.06 -6.18 -10.92
C GLU A 359 -0.53 -4.85 -11.51
N CYS A 360 -0.70 -3.81 -10.68
CA CYS A 360 -1.05 -2.48 -11.17
C CYS A 360 0.06 -1.83 -12.00
N LEU A 361 1.30 -1.78 -11.47
CA LEU A 361 2.41 -1.06 -12.11
C LEU A 361 2.86 -1.70 -13.42
N ASP A 362 2.75 -3.02 -13.53
CA ASP A 362 3.13 -3.79 -14.72
C ASP A 362 1.97 -3.89 -15.75
N SER A 363 0.75 -3.45 -15.38
CA SER A 363 -0.39 -3.42 -16.31
C SER A 363 -0.12 -2.46 -17.47
N ASP A 364 -0.29 -2.99 -18.69
CA ASP A 364 -0.16 -2.20 -19.93
C ASP A 364 -1.44 -1.42 -20.19
N THR A 365 -1.35 -0.11 -20.25
CA THR A 365 -2.48 0.77 -20.57
C THR A 365 -2.78 0.83 -22.06
N TYR A 366 -1.81 0.47 -22.90
CA TYR A 366 -1.83 0.61 -24.37
C TYR A 366 -2.05 2.05 -24.88
N CYS A 367 -1.89 3.07 -24.05
CA CYS A 367 -2.15 4.47 -24.45
C CYS A 367 -1.28 4.95 -25.63
N GLU A 368 -0.03 4.47 -25.72
CA GLU A 368 0.87 4.69 -26.86
C GLU A 368 1.26 3.34 -27.54
N GLY A 369 0.40 2.33 -27.41
CA GLY A 369 0.65 0.97 -27.88
C GLY A 369 1.24 0.07 -26.79
N ALA A 370 1.65 -1.14 -27.19
CA ALA A 370 2.18 -2.14 -26.25
C ALA A 370 3.45 -1.65 -25.54
N GLY A 371 3.52 -1.88 -24.23
CA GLY A 371 4.62 -1.45 -23.36
C GLY A 371 4.37 -0.13 -22.65
N SER A 372 3.17 0.47 -22.82
CA SER A 372 2.76 1.67 -22.09
C SER A 372 2.24 1.30 -20.68
N THR A 373 3.11 0.67 -19.88
CA THR A 373 2.72 0.23 -18.53
C THR A 373 2.46 1.42 -17.59
N VAL A 374 1.69 1.18 -16.54
CA VAL A 374 1.45 2.19 -15.49
C VAL A 374 2.79 2.71 -14.94
N SER A 375 3.75 1.82 -14.68
CA SER A 375 5.10 2.21 -14.24
C SER A 375 5.85 3.03 -15.28
N ALA A 376 5.75 2.70 -16.57
CA ALA A 376 6.41 3.46 -17.65
C ALA A 376 5.81 4.88 -17.78
N ILE A 377 4.52 5.05 -17.50
CA ILE A 377 3.87 6.36 -17.47
C ILE A 377 4.33 7.14 -16.25
N THR A 378 4.20 6.59 -15.05
CA THR A 378 4.46 7.30 -13.79
C THR A 378 5.95 7.58 -13.52
N THR A 379 6.85 6.90 -14.22
CA THR A 379 8.30 7.21 -14.23
C THR A 379 8.71 8.16 -15.36
N GLY A 380 7.75 8.68 -16.14
CA GLY A 380 8.03 9.60 -17.24
C GLY A 380 8.67 8.96 -18.47
N LYS A 381 8.76 7.63 -18.57
CA LYS A 381 9.34 6.96 -19.74
C LYS A 381 8.47 7.12 -21.01
N ILE A 382 7.14 7.24 -20.85
CA ILE A 382 6.21 7.41 -21.95
C ILE A 382 6.07 8.89 -22.36
N TYR A 383 5.99 9.80 -21.40
CA TYR A 383 5.80 11.23 -21.63
C TYR A 383 6.87 12.05 -20.89
N PRO A 384 8.17 11.94 -21.26
CA PRO A 384 9.26 12.55 -20.47
C PRO A 384 9.15 14.09 -20.38
N GLU A 385 8.52 14.73 -21.34
CA GLU A 385 8.41 16.19 -21.39
C GLU A 385 7.46 16.82 -20.37
N ILE A 386 6.59 16.01 -19.75
CA ILE A 386 5.64 16.52 -18.75
C ILE A 386 6.12 16.29 -17.31
N TYR A 387 7.17 15.50 -17.12
CA TYR A 387 7.70 15.19 -15.79
C TYR A 387 8.93 16.03 -15.46
N ASN A 388 8.77 17.02 -14.59
CA ASN A 388 9.92 17.68 -13.95
C ASN A 388 10.46 16.82 -12.80
N THR A 389 9.58 16.01 -12.20
CA THR A 389 9.89 15.05 -11.15
C THR A 389 8.87 13.92 -11.16
N THR A 390 9.23 12.78 -10.64
CA THR A 390 8.43 11.57 -10.57
C THR A 390 8.15 11.17 -9.12
N ALA A 391 6.99 10.56 -8.86
CA ALA A 391 6.63 10.16 -7.50
C ALA A 391 5.77 8.89 -7.47
N ILE A 392 5.86 8.19 -6.33
CA ILE A 392 4.95 7.11 -5.94
C ILE A 392 4.61 7.27 -4.45
N ALA A 393 3.37 6.97 -4.07
CA ALA A 393 2.92 7.05 -2.68
C ALA A 393 2.36 5.72 -2.17
N GLY A 394 2.63 5.42 -0.89
CA GLY A 394 2.07 4.29 -0.16
C GLY A 394 1.36 4.74 1.11
N VAL A 395 0.09 4.35 1.29
CA VAL A 395 -0.62 4.56 2.55
C VAL A 395 -0.10 3.54 3.56
N ALA A 396 0.58 4.01 4.61
CA ALA A 396 1.28 3.19 5.60
C ALA A 396 0.93 3.64 7.02
N ASN A 397 -0.27 3.29 7.48
CA ASN A 397 -0.80 3.67 8.78
C ASN A 397 -0.25 2.73 9.87
N ILE A 398 0.89 3.09 10.41
CA ILE A 398 1.56 2.37 11.50
C ILE A 398 1.30 3.03 12.83
N GLY A 399 1.43 2.27 13.93
CA GLY A 399 1.19 2.75 15.27
C GLY A 399 2.35 2.48 16.22
N ARG A 400 2.07 2.53 17.52
CA ARG A 400 3.05 2.39 18.60
C ARG A 400 3.23 0.95 19.10
N ASP A 401 2.52 0.00 18.51
CA ASP A 401 2.72 -1.42 18.83
C ASP A 401 4.16 -1.85 18.49
N GLU A 402 4.64 -2.91 19.15
CA GLU A 402 6.02 -3.38 19.02
C GLU A 402 6.43 -3.66 17.57
N ASN A 403 5.52 -4.24 16.76
CA ASN A 403 5.76 -4.52 15.34
C ASN A 403 5.28 -3.41 14.39
N TRP A 404 4.80 -2.28 14.89
CA TRP A 404 4.32 -1.06 14.20
C TRP A 404 3.13 -1.27 13.26
N CYS A 405 2.93 -2.46 12.73
CA CYS A 405 1.88 -2.77 11.74
C CYS A 405 0.74 -3.62 12.31
N GLY A 406 0.83 -4.05 13.59
CA GLY A 406 -0.17 -4.90 14.24
C GLY A 406 -0.14 -6.38 13.84
N HIS A 407 0.69 -6.76 12.86
CA HIS A 407 0.96 -8.13 12.42
C HIS A 407 2.40 -8.24 11.92
N ASP A 408 3.16 -9.24 12.35
CA ASP A 408 4.57 -9.36 11.98
C ASP A 408 4.78 -9.39 10.46
N PHE A 409 3.93 -10.11 9.72
CA PHE A 409 4.01 -10.17 8.25
C PHE A 409 3.54 -8.88 7.53
N ALA A 410 2.75 -8.02 8.16
CA ALA A 410 2.32 -6.78 7.52
C ALA A 410 3.50 -5.83 7.22
N SER A 411 4.59 -5.91 8.02
CA SER A 411 5.82 -5.16 7.75
C SER A 411 6.50 -5.55 6.43
N SER A 412 6.23 -6.75 5.89
CA SER A 412 6.75 -7.19 4.58
C SER A 412 6.20 -6.34 3.42
N SER A 413 4.94 -5.92 3.51
CA SER A 413 4.32 -5.05 2.49
C SER A 413 4.87 -3.64 2.54
N TRP A 414 5.20 -3.13 3.73
CA TRP A 414 5.90 -1.86 3.90
C TRP A 414 7.33 -1.92 3.34
N TYR A 415 8.12 -2.94 3.76
CA TYR A 415 9.44 -3.22 3.19
C TYR A 415 9.38 -3.31 1.66
N GLY A 416 8.43 -4.10 1.16
CA GLY A 416 8.24 -4.35 -0.26
C GLY A 416 7.91 -3.10 -1.05
N PHE A 417 7.05 -2.21 -0.52
CA PHE A 417 6.74 -0.94 -1.18
C PHE A 417 8.00 -0.10 -1.40
N GLY A 418 8.86 0.07 -0.38
CA GLY A 418 10.08 0.86 -0.51
C GLY A 418 11.05 0.25 -1.52
N ARG A 419 11.30 -1.07 -1.45
CA ARG A 419 12.18 -1.78 -2.39
C ARG A 419 11.69 -1.69 -3.84
N MET A 420 10.38 -1.87 -4.06
CA MET A 420 9.74 -1.72 -5.36
C MET A 420 9.80 -0.28 -5.88
N ALA A 421 9.54 0.71 -5.02
CA ALA A 421 9.62 2.12 -5.39
C ALA A 421 11.04 2.56 -5.75
N TRP A 422 12.05 1.92 -5.15
CA TRP A 422 13.45 2.09 -5.50
C TRP A 422 13.79 1.41 -6.82
N ASN A 423 13.42 0.15 -6.99
CA ASN A 423 13.74 -0.63 -8.19
C ASN A 423 12.49 -1.39 -8.68
N LEU A 424 11.91 -0.92 -9.78
CA LEU A 424 10.72 -1.52 -10.39
C LEU A 424 10.99 -2.88 -11.08
N ASP A 425 12.24 -3.20 -11.38
CA ASP A 425 12.59 -4.45 -12.06
C ASP A 425 12.69 -5.64 -11.11
N ILE A 426 12.80 -5.39 -9.78
CA ILE A 426 12.83 -6.46 -8.79
C ILE A 426 11.44 -7.10 -8.64
N THR A 427 11.41 -8.41 -8.53
CA THR A 427 10.15 -9.17 -8.41
C THR A 427 9.61 -9.18 -6.97
N SER A 428 8.29 -9.41 -6.84
CA SER A 428 7.66 -9.57 -5.54
C SER A 428 8.27 -10.73 -4.73
N GLU A 429 8.67 -11.81 -5.42
CA GLU A 429 9.29 -12.98 -4.83
C GLU A 429 10.69 -12.68 -4.28
N GLU A 430 11.53 -12.00 -5.06
CA GLU A 430 12.87 -11.59 -4.62
C GLU A 430 12.80 -10.68 -3.38
N ILE A 431 11.89 -9.70 -3.38
CA ILE A 431 11.69 -8.80 -2.24
C ILE A 431 11.18 -9.55 -1.00
N ALA A 432 10.22 -10.47 -1.17
CA ALA A 432 9.72 -11.28 -0.07
C ALA A 432 10.85 -12.13 0.55
N LYS A 433 11.69 -12.73 -0.28
CA LYS A 433 12.85 -13.50 0.16
C LYS A 433 13.87 -12.64 0.90
N GLU A 434 14.20 -11.44 0.39
CA GLU A 434 15.06 -10.47 1.09
C GLU A 434 14.50 -10.15 2.49
N TRP A 435 13.18 -9.89 2.58
CA TRP A 435 12.53 -9.55 3.85
C TRP A 435 12.54 -10.72 4.84
N ILE A 436 12.24 -11.95 4.39
CA ILE A 436 12.26 -13.16 5.23
C ILE A 436 13.66 -13.36 5.82
N GLN A 437 14.70 -13.28 4.99
CA GLN A 437 16.08 -13.51 5.40
C GLN A 437 16.57 -12.49 6.42
N GLN A 438 16.17 -11.24 6.31
CA GLN A 438 16.54 -10.18 7.27
C GLN A 438 15.69 -10.20 8.55
N THR A 439 14.43 -10.69 8.47
CA THR A 439 13.48 -10.60 9.58
C THR A 439 13.48 -11.87 10.45
N PHE A 440 13.71 -13.03 9.84
CA PHE A 440 13.65 -14.33 10.52
C PHE A 440 14.98 -15.08 10.44
N THR A 441 15.26 -15.72 9.31
CA THR A 441 16.43 -16.55 9.07
C THR A 441 16.68 -16.76 7.58
N ASP A 442 17.92 -17.09 7.22
CA ASP A 442 18.34 -17.48 5.86
C ASP A 442 18.25 -18.99 5.61
N ASP A 443 17.82 -19.80 6.61
CA ASP A 443 17.67 -21.25 6.46
C ASP A 443 16.62 -21.57 5.38
N PRO A 444 16.98 -22.31 4.30
CA PRO A 444 16.05 -22.66 3.24
C PRO A 444 14.83 -23.47 3.71
N ALA A 445 14.97 -24.26 4.79
CA ALA A 445 13.87 -25.03 5.34
C ALA A 445 12.76 -24.14 5.95
N PHE A 446 13.07 -22.89 6.28
CA PHE A 446 12.09 -21.87 6.66
C PHE A 446 11.74 -20.97 5.48
N THR A 447 12.75 -20.46 4.78
CA THR A 447 12.58 -19.40 3.79
C THR A 447 11.70 -19.83 2.61
N GLU A 448 11.90 -21.03 2.07
CA GLU A 448 11.16 -21.51 0.88
C GLU A 448 9.65 -21.69 1.16
N PRO A 449 9.20 -22.43 2.19
CA PRO A 449 7.78 -22.59 2.43
C PRO A 449 7.08 -21.31 2.91
N VAL A 450 7.77 -20.44 3.66
CA VAL A 450 7.21 -19.15 4.08
C VAL A 450 7.09 -18.19 2.89
N LEU A 451 8.03 -18.23 1.95
CA LEU A 451 7.95 -17.48 0.70
C LEU A 451 6.72 -17.90 -0.11
N GLU A 452 6.46 -19.19 -0.28
CA GLU A 452 5.28 -19.70 -0.97
C GLU A 452 3.98 -19.26 -0.26
N MET A 453 3.93 -19.35 1.07
CA MET A 453 2.81 -18.85 1.87
C MET A 453 2.56 -17.35 1.62
N MET A 454 3.60 -16.52 1.62
CA MET A 454 3.48 -15.08 1.34
C MET A 454 2.97 -14.83 -0.07
N MET A 455 3.57 -15.45 -1.08
CA MET A 455 3.23 -15.24 -2.49
C MET A 455 1.80 -15.66 -2.84
N THR A 456 1.24 -16.66 -2.15
CA THR A 456 -0.13 -17.14 -2.36
C THR A 456 -1.17 -16.43 -1.50
N SER A 457 -0.75 -15.65 -0.49
CA SER A 457 -1.64 -15.08 0.54
C SER A 457 -2.66 -14.08 0.00
N ARG A 458 -2.30 -13.28 -1.02
CA ARG A 458 -3.24 -12.37 -1.68
C ARG A 458 -4.36 -13.12 -2.40
N GLU A 459 -4.04 -14.17 -3.15
CA GLU A 459 -5.04 -14.97 -3.85
C GLU A 459 -5.95 -15.74 -2.88
N ALA A 460 -5.40 -16.23 -1.77
CA ALA A 460 -6.19 -16.82 -0.70
C ALA A 460 -7.21 -15.81 -0.14
N ALA A 461 -6.78 -14.56 0.11
CA ALA A 461 -7.65 -13.49 0.59
C ALA A 461 -8.76 -13.14 -0.43
N VAL A 462 -8.42 -13.04 -1.71
CA VAL A 462 -9.41 -12.83 -2.79
C VAL A 462 -10.43 -13.97 -2.79
N ASP A 463 -9.98 -15.22 -2.71
CA ASP A 463 -10.84 -16.39 -2.75
C ASP A 463 -11.86 -16.42 -1.59
N TYR A 464 -11.43 -16.18 -0.35
CA TYR A 464 -12.39 -16.21 0.76
C TYR A 464 -13.14 -14.91 0.97
N MET A 465 -12.77 -13.78 0.36
CA MET A 465 -13.48 -12.50 0.47
C MET A 465 -14.33 -12.20 -0.76
N MET A 466 -13.70 -11.96 -1.90
CA MET A 466 -14.34 -11.43 -3.11
C MET A 466 -13.76 -12.05 -4.38
N PRO A 467 -14.01 -13.34 -4.64
CA PRO A 467 -13.53 -14.02 -5.83
C PRO A 467 -14.18 -13.48 -7.11
N LEU A 468 -13.54 -13.73 -8.26
CA LEU A 468 -14.06 -13.51 -9.61
C LEU A 468 -14.42 -12.06 -9.94
N GLY A 469 -13.85 -11.09 -9.23
CA GLY A 469 -14.15 -9.67 -9.43
C GLY A 469 -15.37 -9.17 -8.65
N PHE A 470 -15.85 -9.93 -7.67
CA PHE A 470 -16.71 -9.34 -6.64
C PHE A 470 -16.04 -8.14 -6.00
N HIS A 471 -16.85 -7.16 -5.61
CA HIS A 471 -16.37 -5.90 -5.09
C HIS A 471 -17.26 -5.41 -3.95
N HIS A 472 -16.63 -4.81 -2.93
CA HIS A 472 -17.27 -4.08 -1.83
C HIS A 472 -18.33 -4.89 -1.06
N LEU A 473 -18.06 -6.15 -0.76
CA LEU A 473 -18.96 -7.02 0.03
C LEU A 473 -18.74 -6.87 1.55
N PHE A 474 -18.09 -5.81 1.98
CA PHE A 474 -17.71 -5.54 3.37
C PHE A 474 -18.85 -5.06 4.24
N ALA A 475 -18.64 -5.22 5.55
CA ALA A 475 -19.44 -4.59 6.57
C ALA A 475 -19.40 -3.05 6.48
N TRP A 476 -20.53 -2.44 6.84
CA TRP A 476 -20.70 -0.98 6.82
C TRP A 476 -19.61 -0.26 7.64
N GLU A 477 -19.07 0.81 7.09
CA GLU A 477 -18.06 1.72 7.65
C GLU A 477 -16.70 1.10 8.00
N HIS A 478 -16.66 -0.15 8.45
CA HIS A 478 -15.44 -0.77 9.00
C HIS A 478 -14.58 -1.48 7.98
N HIS A 479 -15.13 -1.91 6.86
CA HIS A 479 -14.48 -2.75 5.84
C HIS A 479 -13.85 -4.04 6.40
N TYR A 480 -14.41 -4.56 7.51
CA TYR A 480 -14.00 -5.82 8.13
C TYR A 480 -15.15 -6.81 8.17
N GLY A 481 -14.91 -8.01 7.64
CA GLY A 481 -15.93 -9.06 7.55
C GLY A 481 -16.99 -8.82 6.46
N PRO A 482 -17.79 -9.87 6.15
CA PRO A 482 -18.76 -9.86 5.07
C PRO A 482 -20.08 -9.24 5.48
N GLU A 483 -20.64 -8.38 4.63
CA GLU A 483 -22.00 -7.88 4.76
C GLU A 483 -22.67 -7.66 3.38
N PRO A 484 -22.71 -8.68 2.50
CA PRO A 484 -23.25 -8.52 1.14
C PRO A 484 -24.71 -8.06 1.11
N TRP A 485 -25.46 -8.19 2.22
CA TRP A 485 -26.85 -7.74 2.39
C TRP A 485 -26.98 -6.31 2.89
N CYS A 486 -25.88 -5.60 3.18
CA CYS A 486 -25.93 -4.29 3.79
C CYS A 486 -26.82 -3.32 3.01
N ASP A 487 -27.73 -2.67 3.73
CA ASP A 487 -28.65 -1.67 3.20
C ASP A 487 -29.00 -0.67 4.31
N VAL A 488 -28.29 0.44 4.35
CA VAL A 488 -28.44 1.48 5.37
C VAL A 488 -29.35 2.58 4.85
N GLU A 489 -30.46 2.82 5.54
CA GLU A 489 -31.45 3.85 5.16
C GLU A 489 -30.80 5.25 5.16
N GLY A 490 -30.93 5.94 4.04
CA GLY A 490 -30.39 7.29 3.83
C GLY A 490 -28.91 7.36 3.44
N ALA A 491 -28.19 6.22 3.44
CA ALA A 491 -26.85 6.18 2.90
C ALA A 491 -26.87 6.19 1.36
N ARG A 492 -25.76 6.60 0.77
CA ARG A 492 -25.61 6.62 -0.70
C ARG A 492 -25.61 5.19 -1.25
N GLU A 493 -26.27 5.01 -2.39
CA GLU A 493 -26.37 3.69 -3.02
C GLU A 493 -25.00 3.08 -3.36
N ASP A 494 -24.05 3.91 -3.83
CA ASP A 494 -22.70 3.50 -4.19
C ASP A 494 -21.77 3.21 -3.00
N TRP A 495 -22.28 3.29 -1.77
CA TRP A 495 -21.61 2.80 -0.57
C TRP A 495 -22.11 1.42 -0.15
N MET A 496 -23.17 0.91 -0.79
CA MET A 496 -23.80 -0.36 -0.43
C MET A 496 -23.30 -1.52 -1.29
N PRO A 497 -23.04 -2.71 -0.71
CA PRO A 497 -22.62 -3.89 -1.45
C PRO A 497 -23.52 -4.25 -2.63
N ARG A 498 -24.84 -4.11 -2.47
CA ARG A 498 -25.79 -4.43 -3.54
C ARG A 498 -25.63 -3.57 -4.79
N TYR A 499 -25.11 -2.36 -4.67
CA TYR A 499 -24.75 -1.51 -5.81
C TYR A 499 -23.71 -2.18 -6.69
N TYR A 500 -22.76 -2.88 -6.09
CA TYR A 500 -21.65 -3.53 -6.79
C TYR A 500 -22.01 -4.92 -7.27
N HIS A 501 -22.60 -5.78 -6.42
CA HIS A 501 -22.85 -7.16 -6.83
C HIS A 501 -24.09 -7.32 -7.71
N LYS A 502 -25.06 -6.41 -7.68
CA LYS A 502 -26.29 -6.43 -8.51
C LYS A 502 -26.99 -7.79 -8.60
N ALA A 503 -26.85 -8.67 -7.59
CA ALA A 503 -27.38 -10.03 -7.62
C ALA A 503 -28.90 -10.05 -7.76
N ASP A 504 -29.40 -10.88 -8.67
CA ASP A 504 -30.80 -11.18 -8.89
C ASP A 504 -31.03 -12.67 -9.28
N SER A 505 -32.23 -13.05 -9.62
CA SER A 505 -32.53 -14.43 -10.03
C SER A 505 -31.89 -14.83 -11.37
N CYS A 506 -31.40 -13.89 -12.16
CA CYS A 506 -30.79 -14.13 -13.45
C CYS A 506 -29.27 -14.30 -13.35
N GLY A 507 -28.63 -13.56 -12.42
CA GLY A 507 -27.18 -13.55 -12.33
C GLY A 507 -26.63 -12.62 -11.25
N VAL A 508 -25.34 -12.31 -11.36
CA VAL A 508 -24.61 -11.47 -10.41
C VAL A 508 -23.48 -10.72 -11.13
N GLY A 509 -23.01 -9.62 -10.56
CA GLY A 509 -21.96 -8.75 -11.10
C GLY A 509 -22.51 -7.48 -11.72
N PHE A 510 -21.64 -6.51 -11.95
CA PHE A 510 -21.99 -5.19 -12.49
C PHE A 510 -21.74 -5.15 -14.01
N ASP A 511 -22.78 -4.87 -14.81
CA ASP A 511 -22.58 -4.65 -16.25
C ASP A 511 -21.90 -3.30 -16.50
N ARG A 512 -20.59 -3.34 -16.69
CA ARG A 512 -19.71 -2.22 -17.06
C ARG A 512 -19.30 -2.25 -18.53
N THR A 513 -19.89 -3.14 -19.31
CA THR A 513 -19.69 -3.20 -20.77
C THR A 513 -20.34 -2.01 -21.47
N ARG A 514 -20.18 -1.96 -22.79
CA ARG A 514 -20.83 -0.95 -23.66
C ARG A 514 -22.36 -1.02 -23.61
N SER A 515 -22.95 -2.14 -23.20
CA SER A 515 -24.40 -2.27 -22.97
C SER A 515 -24.85 -1.78 -21.61
N GLY A 516 -23.94 -1.70 -20.65
CA GLY A 516 -24.18 -1.23 -19.28
C GLY A 516 -23.71 0.20 -19.04
N SER A 517 -22.80 0.39 -18.05
CA SER A 517 -22.27 1.72 -17.70
C SER A 517 -21.23 2.27 -18.67
N GLY A 518 -20.67 1.43 -19.56
CA GLY A 518 -19.65 1.83 -20.54
C GLY A 518 -18.25 2.05 -19.95
N ASN A 519 -17.97 1.61 -18.71
CA ASN A 519 -16.65 1.77 -18.09
C ASN A 519 -15.51 1.21 -18.95
N VAL A 520 -15.76 0.10 -19.68
CA VAL A 520 -14.78 -0.52 -20.58
C VAL A 520 -14.22 0.46 -21.63
N ASP A 521 -14.98 1.48 -22.04
CA ASP A 521 -14.52 2.48 -23.03
C ASP A 521 -13.53 3.51 -22.43
N GLN A 522 -13.31 3.49 -21.12
CA GLN A 522 -12.24 4.25 -20.49
C GLN A 522 -10.87 3.61 -20.65
N TYR A 523 -10.79 2.33 -21.01
CA TYR A 523 -9.55 1.63 -21.37
C TYR A 523 -9.23 1.81 -22.85
N HIS A 524 -7.94 1.69 -23.21
CA HIS A 524 -7.52 1.66 -24.62
C HIS A 524 -7.68 0.25 -25.20
N GLU A 525 -7.77 0.16 -26.53
CA GLU A 525 -7.71 -1.14 -27.21
C GLU A 525 -6.29 -1.76 -27.08
N PRO A 526 -6.15 -3.08 -26.88
CA PRO A 526 -7.19 -4.09 -26.98
C PRO A 526 -8.00 -4.35 -25.71
N LEU A 527 -7.67 -3.69 -24.57
CA LEU A 527 -8.29 -3.97 -23.29
C LEU A 527 -9.79 -3.67 -23.29
N ALA A 528 -10.21 -2.55 -23.90
CA ALA A 528 -11.63 -2.18 -23.99
C ALA A 528 -12.46 -3.31 -24.63
N SER A 529 -11.98 -3.90 -25.72
CA SER A 529 -12.65 -5.03 -26.37
C SER A 529 -12.55 -6.32 -25.55
N THR A 530 -11.40 -6.59 -24.93
CA THR A 530 -11.19 -7.75 -24.08
C THR A 530 -12.16 -7.77 -22.89
N TYR A 531 -12.30 -6.65 -22.20
CA TYR A 531 -13.20 -6.53 -21.04
C TYR A 531 -14.68 -6.44 -21.44
N ASN A 532 -14.99 -5.95 -22.64
CA ASN A 532 -16.36 -5.84 -23.14
C ASN A 532 -16.98 -7.19 -23.53
N ASP A 533 -16.18 -8.18 -23.93
CA ASP A 533 -16.66 -9.49 -24.36
C ASP A 533 -16.50 -10.51 -23.23
N LEU A 534 -17.62 -11.06 -22.78
CA LEU A 534 -17.67 -12.05 -21.69
C LEU A 534 -16.72 -13.26 -21.94
N SER A 535 -16.50 -13.63 -23.21
CA SER A 535 -15.67 -14.78 -23.57
C SER A 535 -14.16 -14.50 -23.51
N THR A 536 -13.75 -13.24 -23.50
CA THR A 536 -12.34 -12.80 -23.45
C THR A 536 -12.00 -12.09 -22.15
N CYS A 537 -13.01 -11.67 -21.37
CA CYS A 537 -12.80 -11.05 -20.08
C CYS A 537 -12.08 -12.03 -19.13
N PRO A 538 -11.00 -11.60 -18.44
CA PRO A 538 -10.36 -12.44 -17.43
C PRO A 538 -11.36 -12.90 -16.37
N GLU A 539 -11.36 -14.19 -16.05
CA GLU A 539 -12.33 -14.75 -15.09
C GLU A 539 -12.26 -14.07 -13.72
N ASP A 540 -11.06 -13.65 -13.29
CA ASP A 540 -10.86 -12.97 -12.02
C ASP A 540 -11.44 -11.54 -11.98
N LEU A 541 -11.88 -11.00 -13.13
CA LEU A 541 -12.55 -9.70 -13.27
C LEU A 541 -13.95 -9.83 -13.89
N ILE A 542 -14.46 -11.06 -14.05
CA ILE A 542 -15.69 -11.30 -14.81
C ILE A 542 -16.89 -10.60 -14.16
N LEU A 543 -17.00 -10.64 -12.83
CA LEU A 543 -18.08 -9.99 -12.08
C LEU A 543 -17.88 -8.48 -11.88
N TRP A 544 -16.65 -8.00 -12.09
CA TRP A 544 -16.37 -6.57 -12.15
C TRP A 544 -16.97 -5.93 -13.40
N PHE A 545 -16.80 -6.59 -14.56
CA PHE A 545 -17.21 -6.02 -15.85
C PHE A 545 -18.57 -6.49 -16.34
N HIS A 546 -19.07 -7.66 -15.90
CA HIS A 546 -20.28 -8.28 -16.43
C HIS A 546 -21.27 -8.65 -15.36
N HIS A 547 -22.57 -8.55 -15.70
CA HIS A 547 -23.64 -9.25 -14.98
C HIS A 547 -23.79 -10.64 -15.59
N VAL A 548 -23.37 -11.66 -14.86
CA VAL A 548 -23.16 -13.02 -15.37
C VAL A 548 -24.25 -13.97 -14.86
N PRO A 549 -24.90 -14.76 -15.76
CA PRO A 549 -25.87 -15.75 -15.33
C PRO A 549 -25.27 -16.80 -14.39
N TRP A 550 -26.03 -17.21 -13.37
CA TRP A 550 -25.59 -18.24 -12.41
C TRP A 550 -25.16 -19.56 -13.02
N THR A 551 -25.73 -19.89 -14.21
CA THR A 551 -25.46 -21.12 -14.97
C THR A 551 -24.38 -20.95 -16.04
N HIS A 552 -23.70 -19.78 -16.10
CA HIS A 552 -22.61 -19.56 -17.06
C HIS A 552 -21.49 -20.58 -16.83
N ALA A 553 -21.01 -21.19 -17.93
CA ALA A 553 -19.94 -22.17 -17.87
C ALA A 553 -18.57 -21.48 -17.74
N MET A 554 -17.86 -21.74 -16.65
CA MET A 554 -16.53 -21.25 -16.37
C MET A 554 -15.46 -22.14 -17.05
N SER A 555 -14.22 -21.67 -17.13
CA SER A 555 -13.09 -22.44 -17.70
C SER A 555 -12.82 -23.76 -16.97
N SER A 556 -13.15 -23.83 -15.69
CA SER A 556 -13.09 -25.04 -14.87
C SER A 556 -14.09 -26.13 -15.29
N GLY A 557 -15.07 -25.81 -16.15
CA GLY A 557 -16.18 -26.67 -16.53
C GLY A 557 -17.37 -26.63 -15.54
N ARG A 558 -17.27 -25.85 -14.45
CA ARG A 558 -18.34 -25.60 -13.48
C ARG A 558 -19.24 -24.48 -13.97
N THR A 559 -20.45 -24.39 -13.38
CA THR A 559 -21.26 -23.17 -13.48
C THR A 559 -20.62 -22.05 -12.65
N LEU A 560 -20.99 -20.78 -12.92
CA LEU A 560 -20.56 -19.64 -12.12
C LEU A 560 -20.87 -19.85 -10.62
N TRP A 561 -22.07 -20.35 -10.31
CA TRP A 561 -22.46 -20.63 -8.92
C TRP A 561 -21.55 -21.67 -8.25
N GLU A 562 -21.28 -22.77 -8.92
CA GLU A 562 -20.37 -23.80 -8.41
C GLU A 562 -18.96 -23.24 -8.26
N GLU A 563 -18.47 -22.45 -9.21
CA GLU A 563 -17.15 -21.84 -9.13
C GLU A 563 -17.04 -20.87 -7.93
N ILE A 564 -18.07 -20.04 -7.68
CA ILE A 564 -18.13 -19.18 -6.48
C ILE A 564 -18.00 -20.02 -5.21
N CYS A 565 -18.78 -21.10 -5.07
CA CYS A 565 -18.71 -21.98 -3.90
C CYS A 565 -17.32 -22.60 -3.73
N HIS A 566 -16.70 -23.07 -4.82
CA HIS A 566 -15.35 -23.65 -4.80
C HIS A 566 -14.27 -22.64 -4.47
N ARG A 567 -14.36 -21.40 -4.95
CA ARG A 567 -13.39 -20.34 -4.61
C ARG A 567 -13.42 -20.03 -3.12
N TYR A 568 -14.59 -19.82 -2.53
CA TYR A 568 -14.72 -19.59 -1.09
C TYR A 568 -14.17 -20.76 -0.26
N ASP A 569 -14.48 -22.00 -0.64
CA ASP A 569 -13.98 -23.20 0.05
C ASP A 569 -12.46 -23.36 -0.09
N ARG A 570 -11.91 -23.07 -1.26
CA ARG A 570 -10.45 -23.07 -1.51
C ARG A 570 -9.74 -22.05 -0.61
N GLY A 571 -10.25 -20.82 -0.52
CA GLY A 571 -9.67 -19.79 0.32
C GLY A 571 -9.58 -20.21 1.80
N VAL A 572 -10.63 -20.84 2.34
CA VAL A 572 -10.63 -21.39 3.71
C VAL A 572 -9.55 -22.48 3.85
N LYS A 573 -9.50 -23.45 2.92
CA LYS A 573 -8.51 -24.53 2.94
C LYS A 573 -7.08 -24.03 2.88
N THR A 574 -6.81 -23.02 2.06
CA THR A 574 -5.48 -22.42 1.95
C THR A 574 -5.04 -21.79 3.28
N VAL A 575 -5.94 -21.11 4.01
CA VAL A 575 -5.60 -20.57 5.33
C VAL A 575 -5.32 -21.70 6.34
N GLN A 576 -6.05 -22.83 6.27
CA GLN A 576 -5.76 -24.00 7.09
C GLN A 576 -4.40 -24.63 6.78
N GLU A 577 -3.98 -24.62 5.52
CA GLU A 577 -2.63 -25.04 5.10
C GLU A 577 -1.57 -24.09 5.68
N TYR A 578 -1.83 -22.77 5.72
CA TYR A 578 -0.91 -21.81 6.39
C TYR A 578 -0.77 -22.08 7.89
N GLN A 579 -1.86 -22.42 8.58
CA GLN A 579 -1.79 -22.79 9.99
C GLN A 579 -0.92 -24.04 10.20
N ALA A 580 -1.13 -25.07 9.38
CA ALA A 580 -0.34 -26.30 9.46
C ALA A 580 1.15 -26.04 9.19
N LEU A 581 1.45 -25.26 8.16
CA LEU A 581 2.81 -24.85 7.85
C LEU A 581 3.44 -24.07 9.02
N TRP A 582 2.72 -23.10 9.60
CA TRP A 582 3.26 -22.27 10.68
C TRP A 582 3.59 -23.07 11.94
N GLU A 583 2.85 -24.16 12.22
CA GLU A 583 3.22 -25.10 13.29
C GLU A 583 4.58 -25.78 13.04
N GLU A 584 4.90 -26.10 11.77
CA GLU A 584 6.19 -26.68 11.39
C GLU A 584 7.33 -25.64 11.48
N MET A 585 7.02 -24.35 11.34
CA MET A 585 8.01 -23.25 11.38
C MET A 585 8.46 -22.87 12.80
N LYS A 586 7.84 -23.42 13.84
CA LYS A 586 8.15 -23.13 15.26
C LYS A 586 9.63 -23.20 15.62
N PRO A 587 10.45 -24.15 15.13
CA PRO A 587 11.86 -24.24 15.50
C PRO A 587 12.73 -23.08 15.02
N TYR A 588 12.26 -22.29 14.05
CA TYR A 588 13.01 -21.23 13.36
C TYR A 588 12.67 -19.83 13.85
N VAL A 589 11.63 -19.68 14.67
CA VAL A 589 11.08 -18.38 15.09
C VAL A 589 11.10 -18.29 16.61
N ASP A 590 11.39 -17.12 17.17
CA ASP A 590 11.22 -16.90 18.61
C ASP A 590 9.77 -17.14 19.05
N GLN A 591 9.61 -17.58 20.28
CA GLN A 591 8.31 -18.02 20.79
C GLN A 591 7.24 -16.91 20.71
N ALA A 592 7.61 -15.65 20.97
CA ALA A 592 6.65 -14.55 21.00
C ALA A 592 6.06 -14.27 19.63
N ARG A 593 6.90 -14.21 18.57
CA ARG A 593 6.44 -14.05 17.19
C ARG A 593 5.66 -15.26 16.70
N TRP A 594 6.16 -16.47 17.03
CA TRP A 594 5.46 -17.67 16.63
C TRP A 594 4.04 -17.73 17.20
N GLU A 595 3.86 -17.39 18.50
CA GLU A 595 2.54 -17.35 19.15
C GLU A 595 1.66 -16.24 18.57
N ALA A 596 2.21 -15.05 18.33
CA ALA A 596 1.47 -13.92 17.77
C ALA A 596 0.93 -14.23 16.36
N VAL A 597 1.77 -14.73 15.46
CA VAL A 597 1.35 -15.09 14.09
C VAL A 597 0.37 -16.26 14.10
N LYS A 598 0.60 -17.28 14.97
CA LYS A 598 -0.35 -18.39 15.14
C LYS A 598 -1.74 -17.89 15.53
N ALA A 599 -1.85 -17.03 16.54
CA ALA A 599 -3.13 -16.45 16.96
C ALA A 599 -3.81 -15.65 15.83
N LYS A 600 -3.05 -14.95 15.02
CA LYS A 600 -3.56 -14.21 13.85
C LYS A 600 -4.07 -15.15 12.75
N LEU A 601 -3.37 -16.24 12.46
CA LEU A 601 -3.82 -17.25 11.50
C LEU A 601 -5.09 -17.98 11.98
N GLU A 602 -5.27 -18.17 13.30
CA GLU A 602 -6.52 -18.72 13.88
C GLU A 602 -7.70 -17.74 13.65
N ILE A 603 -7.47 -16.43 13.81
CA ILE A 603 -8.47 -15.41 13.49
C ILE A 603 -8.78 -15.42 11.98
N GLN A 604 -7.77 -15.42 11.12
CA GLN A 604 -7.91 -15.41 9.68
C GLN A 604 -8.71 -16.62 9.17
N GLU A 605 -8.47 -17.81 9.71
CA GLU A 605 -9.22 -19.02 9.36
C GLU A 605 -10.69 -18.92 9.78
N SER A 606 -10.95 -18.45 10.99
CA SER A 606 -12.32 -18.20 11.47
C SER A 606 -13.05 -17.17 10.60
N ASP A 607 -12.36 -16.12 10.19
CA ASP A 607 -12.91 -15.07 9.33
C ASP A 607 -13.14 -15.58 7.89
N ALA A 608 -12.21 -16.37 7.36
CA ALA A 608 -12.38 -16.99 6.03
C ALA A 608 -13.65 -17.89 5.98
N ARG A 609 -13.89 -18.69 7.03
CA ARG A 609 -15.15 -19.44 7.15
C ARG A 609 -16.38 -18.53 7.25
N TRP A 610 -16.28 -17.47 8.03
CA TRP A 610 -17.35 -16.47 8.15
C TRP A 610 -17.68 -15.84 6.81
N TRP A 611 -16.68 -15.43 6.04
CA TRP A 611 -16.86 -14.89 4.69
C TRP A 611 -17.54 -15.90 3.76
N ARG A 612 -17.03 -17.15 3.71
CA ARG A 612 -17.65 -18.24 2.94
C ARG A 612 -19.13 -18.43 3.31
N ASP A 613 -19.40 -18.61 4.59
CA ASP A 613 -20.75 -18.92 5.07
C ASP A 613 -21.73 -17.77 4.78
N ALA A 614 -21.28 -16.53 4.97
CA ALA A 614 -22.08 -15.34 4.69
C ALA A 614 -22.42 -15.22 3.19
N CYS A 615 -21.39 -15.25 2.34
CA CYS A 615 -21.57 -14.99 0.91
C CYS A 615 -22.28 -16.14 0.20
N VAL A 616 -21.89 -17.40 0.48
CA VAL A 616 -22.52 -18.56 -0.15
C VAL A 616 -24.01 -18.65 0.23
N GLN A 617 -24.38 -18.42 1.49
CA GLN A 617 -25.79 -18.43 1.87
C GLN A 617 -26.57 -17.25 1.28
N TYR A 618 -25.99 -16.05 1.29
CA TYR A 618 -26.66 -14.88 0.76
C TYR A 618 -26.90 -15.00 -0.76
N PHE A 619 -25.88 -15.30 -1.53
CA PHE A 619 -26.00 -15.45 -2.99
C PHE A 619 -26.80 -16.69 -3.39
N GLY A 620 -26.79 -17.74 -2.56
CA GLY A 620 -27.66 -18.92 -2.72
C GLY A 620 -29.14 -18.59 -2.72
N THR A 621 -29.56 -17.51 -2.06
CA THR A 621 -30.96 -17.05 -2.11
C THR A 621 -31.39 -16.53 -3.48
N PHE A 622 -30.44 -16.05 -4.29
CA PHE A 622 -30.67 -15.56 -5.65
C PHE A 622 -30.49 -16.66 -6.70
N SER A 623 -29.42 -17.44 -6.60
CA SER A 623 -29.11 -18.51 -7.56
C SER A 623 -30.17 -19.62 -7.51
N ALA A 624 -30.74 -19.88 -6.35
CA ALA A 624 -31.63 -20.99 -6.06
C ALA A 624 -31.06 -22.38 -6.47
N MET A 625 -29.73 -22.48 -6.60
CA MET A 625 -29.01 -23.72 -6.92
C MET A 625 -28.45 -24.34 -5.64
N PRO A 626 -28.31 -25.67 -5.57
CA PRO A 626 -27.69 -26.33 -4.43
C PRO A 626 -26.19 -25.95 -4.32
N ILE A 627 -25.69 -25.92 -3.09
CA ILE A 627 -24.23 -25.87 -2.84
C ILE A 627 -23.67 -27.23 -3.26
N PRO A 628 -22.53 -27.30 -4.00
CA PRO A 628 -21.93 -28.57 -4.40
C PRO A 628 -21.60 -29.48 -3.22
N ASP A 629 -21.78 -30.80 -3.38
CA ASP A 629 -21.54 -31.78 -2.31
C ASP A 629 -20.05 -31.95 -1.95
N ASP A 630 -19.15 -31.52 -2.85
CA ASP A 630 -17.69 -31.65 -2.71
C ASP A 630 -17.01 -30.44 -2.08
N VAL A 631 -17.78 -29.43 -1.68
CA VAL A 631 -17.33 -28.28 -0.88
C VAL A 631 -17.92 -28.33 0.54
N ALA A 632 -17.24 -27.67 1.48
CA ALA A 632 -17.73 -27.58 2.85
C ALA A 632 -19.07 -26.81 2.89
N GLN A 633 -20.06 -27.40 3.57
CA GLN A 633 -21.35 -26.73 3.77
C GLN A 633 -21.21 -25.62 4.83
N PRO A 634 -21.97 -24.50 4.71
CA PRO A 634 -21.98 -23.45 5.72
C PRO A 634 -22.31 -24.00 7.13
N GLU A 635 -21.53 -23.56 8.12
CA GLU A 635 -21.71 -23.97 9.51
C GLU A 635 -22.69 -23.08 10.26
N MET A 636 -22.77 -21.78 9.88
CA MET A 636 -23.66 -20.78 10.45
C MET A 636 -24.88 -20.59 9.56
N THR A 637 -26.04 -20.34 10.15
CA THR A 637 -27.22 -19.89 9.41
C THR A 637 -27.08 -18.43 8.96
N ILE A 638 -27.86 -18.00 7.97
CA ILE A 638 -27.84 -16.59 7.51
C ILE A 638 -28.18 -15.61 8.64
N GLU A 639 -29.03 -16.00 9.60
CA GLU A 639 -29.40 -15.20 10.75
C GLU A 639 -28.23 -15.09 11.74
N GLU A 640 -27.51 -16.17 11.99
CA GLU A 640 -26.30 -16.17 12.85
C GLU A 640 -25.21 -15.31 12.23
N VAL A 641 -25.00 -15.41 10.93
CA VAL A 641 -23.98 -14.59 10.23
C VAL A 641 -24.31 -13.11 10.32
N LYS A 642 -25.58 -12.74 10.11
CA LYS A 642 -26.04 -11.34 10.22
C LYS A 642 -25.89 -10.77 11.64
N ASN A 643 -26.06 -11.63 12.65
CA ASN A 643 -25.89 -11.21 14.05
C ASN A 643 -24.43 -11.11 14.49
N LYS A 644 -23.49 -11.75 13.79
CA LYS A 644 -22.05 -11.70 14.15
C LYS A 644 -21.47 -10.28 14.03
N LEU A 645 -22.01 -9.42 13.17
CA LEU A 645 -21.60 -8.02 13.00
C LEU A 645 -21.99 -7.08 14.13
N ALA A 646 -22.99 -7.46 14.94
CA ALA A 646 -23.43 -6.63 16.08
C ALA A 646 -22.32 -6.36 17.14
N ILE A 647 -21.16 -7.00 17.02
CA ILE A 647 -20.03 -6.85 17.94
C ILE A 647 -19.30 -5.50 17.75
N PHE A 648 -19.38 -4.88 16.56
CA PHE A 648 -18.70 -3.61 16.26
C PHE A 648 -19.63 -2.38 16.33
N ALA A 649 -20.93 -2.57 16.53
CA ALA A 649 -21.90 -1.48 16.64
C ALA A 649 -22.04 -0.91 18.06
N ALA A 650 -21.20 -1.34 19.00
CA ALA A 650 -21.33 -1.03 20.42
C ALA A 650 -20.19 -0.21 21.03
N ASP A 651 -19.31 0.40 20.22
CA ASP A 651 -18.25 1.32 20.72
C ASP A 651 -18.48 2.76 20.24
#